data_f3d98c92e06282d9456da758fdaf628b
#
_entry.id   f3d98c92e06282d9456da758fdaf628b
#
_cell.length_a   1.000
_cell.length_b   1.000
_cell.length_c   1.000
_cell.angle_alpha   90.00
_cell.angle_beta   90.00
_cell.angle_gamma   90.00
#
_symmetry.space_group_name_H-M   'P 1'
#
loop_
_entity.id
_entity.type
_entity.pdbx_description
1 polymer ?
#
loop_
_entity_poly.entity_id
_entity_poly.type
_entity_poly.pdbx_seq_one_letter_code
_entity_poly.pdbx_strand_id
1 'polypeptide(L)'
;MDKNQATRIIRETFESSFDHNKYFRFTRELLNNIEEDPFIYQGNYIPDAFKDYITQYERLGKYNIGENRIDVLVVNLRKETSVERARTMQRNFVAGYLQGKYGSKKRKDAAIVAFVPPDLTDWRFSLVKLDYRFEKTETGRIKVIEEFTPARRWSFLVGANEKSHTAQSQLLPILEKDQVQPTLEDLEKAFSIETVSDEFFRKYRDLFIRTKAELDKLIRKDAKIKADFEGKGVDSVNFAKKLLGQIVFLYFLQKKGWFGVGRDNEWGTGSKNFLRELFEKKHCNYRNFFNDILEPLFYEALRIDRSHDDDFYSRFNCKIPFLNGGLFDPVGNYDWVHTDILLPDNLFSNKHKTPEGDTGDGILDVFDRYNFTVNEEEPLDKEVAIDPELLGKAYERFNAIRQDNFDEYIEALKKGKKEELKFNRDYGVYYTPREIVHYMCRQSLIHYLNTELKESVPLEDIGFFINNCTLLVDNDTVATEKQKKIENGELKSSIYSYKMPESIVKNADTIDRLLAHVTVCDPAVGSGAFPVGLMYETVQARLALNAYLGNGSRTAYNFKRHFIEESLYGVDIDPGAVEIARLRLWLSLVVDEDDFRNIKPLPNLDYKIVKGDSLLGYPYKPPKLEEIEKLEEELVNETRPLIKNDLRKKIDEIIKELLSRAEETLGFKLDFDFKIFFPAVFRNESGFDIVIANPPYIQLQKDGGKLAKLYQSQRFETFARTGDIYCLFYEKGLQILKQGGHLCFITSNKWMRAGYGEKLRNFFTRFNPKLLIDLGPGIFANATVDTNIILIQKSRPGSDREKTNFQLRAVTLTKDNHGEIEIERQLYERGVVLDKLTHDAWFIGSGAEQRLKEKIERIGKPLKDWDVNIYYGIKTGLNEAFIITTEKRNEILANCKDEDE
;
A
#
# COMPACT_ATOMS: atom_id res chain seq x y z
N MET A 1 34.91 -12.35 -4.08
CA MET A 1 34.34 -13.47 -4.89
C MET A 1 33.91 -12.90 -6.23
N ASP A 2 34.13 -13.63 -7.36
CA ASP A 2 33.63 -13.13 -8.64
C ASP A 2 32.09 -13.33 -8.76
N LYS A 3 31.47 -12.55 -9.63
CA LYS A 3 30.01 -12.56 -9.84
C LYS A 3 29.47 -13.95 -10.22
N ASN A 4 30.20 -14.70 -11.04
CA ASN A 4 29.73 -16.02 -11.50
C ASN A 4 29.75 -17.04 -10.36
N GLN A 5 30.77 -17.00 -9.52
CA GLN A 5 30.89 -17.86 -8.34
C GLN A 5 29.83 -17.52 -7.31
N ALA A 6 29.60 -16.24 -7.03
CA ALA A 6 28.56 -15.79 -6.12
C ALA A 6 27.15 -16.18 -6.60
N THR A 7 26.85 -15.96 -7.90
CA THR A 7 25.59 -16.40 -8.52
C THR A 7 25.40 -17.91 -8.40
N ARG A 8 26.45 -18.69 -8.60
CA ARG A 8 26.39 -20.14 -8.50
C ARG A 8 26.08 -20.62 -7.08
N ILE A 9 26.71 -20.03 -6.06
CA ILE A 9 26.47 -20.37 -4.65
C ILE A 9 25.01 -20.07 -4.28
N ILE A 10 24.47 -18.90 -4.69
CA ILE A 10 23.06 -18.55 -4.45
C ILE A 10 22.13 -19.58 -5.09
N ARG A 11 22.35 -19.94 -6.37
CA ARG A 11 21.53 -20.92 -7.09
C ARG A 11 21.58 -22.30 -6.44
N GLU A 12 22.78 -22.80 -6.15
CA GLU A 12 22.96 -24.12 -5.53
C GLU A 12 22.27 -24.23 -4.17
N THR A 13 22.14 -23.11 -3.45
CA THR A 13 21.49 -23.05 -2.14
C THR A 13 19.97 -22.79 -2.26
N PHE A 14 19.55 -21.87 -3.11
CA PHE A 14 18.19 -21.32 -3.11
C PHE A 14 17.25 -21.90 -4.18
N GLU A 15 17.79 -22.65 -5.16
CA GLU A 15 16.97 -23.39 -6.14
C GLU A 15 17.03 -24.91 -5.86
N SER A 16 17.20 -25.30 -4.61
CA SER A 16 17.20 -26.69 -4.18
C SER A 16 16.46 -26.85 -2.84
N SER A 17 16.00 -28.09 -2.57
CA SER A 17 15.49 -28.45 -1.24
C SER A 17 16.52 -28.07 -0.17
N PHE A 18 16.05 -27.77 1.04
CA PHE A 18 16.93 -27.35 2.11
C PHE A 18 18.04 -28.37 2.36
N ASP A 19 19.27 -27.90 2.34
CA ASP A 19 20.46 -28.65 2.70
C ASP A 19 21.27 -27.85 3.72
N HIS A 20 21.47 -28.47 4.90
CA HIS A 20 22.14 -27.86 6.03
C HIS A 20 23.57 -27.37 5.70
N ASN A 21 24.33 -28.18 4.97
CA ASN A 21 25.73 -27.85 4.61
C ASN A 21 25.79 -26.71 3.60
N LYS A 22 24.90 -26.72 2.60
CA LYS A 22 24.79 -25.62 1.62
C LYS A 22 24.40 -24.31 2.31
N TYR A 23 23.43 -24.37 3.22
CA TYR A 23 22.98 -23.20 3.99
C TYR A 23 24.09 -22.63 4.87
N PHE A 24 24.79 -23.50 5.62
CA PHE A 24 25.90 -23.07 6.47
C PHE A 24 27.06 -22.47 5.64
N ARG A 25 27.41 -23.10 4.53
CA ARG A 25 28.42 -22.58 3.61
C ARG A 25 27.98 -21.20 3.06
N PHE A 26 26.75 -21.08 2.60
CA PHE A 26 26.21 -19.83 2.07
C PHE A 26 26.25 -18.71 3.12
N THR A 27 25.76 -18.95 4.34
CA THR A 27 25.76 -17.94 5.40
C THR A 27 27.17 -17.53 5.84
N ARG A 28 28.12 -18.46 5.81
CA ARG A 28 29.53 -18.18 6.08
C ARG A 28 30.15 -17.28 5.00
N GLU A 29 29.88 -17.54 3.73
CA GLU A 29 30.33 -16.68 2.63
C GLU A 29 29.64 -15.30 2.66
N LEU A 30 28.34 -15.25 2.98
CA LEU A 30 27.59 -14.01 3.07
C LEU A 30 28.10 -13.09 4.16
N LEU A 31 28.39 -13.62 5.35
CA LEU A 31 28.82 -12.86 6.52
C LEU A 31 30.34 -12.70 6.62
N ASN A 32 31.08 -13.43 5.81
CA ASN A 32 32.56 -13.41 5.71
C ASN A 32 33.32 -13.78 7.01
N ASN A 33 32.64 -13.95 8.14
CA ASN A 33 33.20 -14.45 9.38
C ASN A 33 32.09 -14.83 10.37
N ILE A 34 31.91 -16.11 10.66
CA ILE A 34 30.98 -16.60 11.67
C ILE A 34 31.78 -17.29 12.78
N GLU A 35 31.59 -16.88 14.02
CA GLU A 35 32.04 -17.63 15.18
C GLU A 35 31.17 -18.88 15.33
N GLU A 36 31.72 -20.06 15.03
CA GLU A 36 30.99 -21.32 15.11
C GLU A 36 30.67 -21.61 16.59
N ASP A 37 29.39 -21.67 16.90
CA ASP A 37 28.90 -21.99 18.25
C ASP A 37 27.60 -22.81 18.12
N PRO A 38 27.70 -24.03 17.52
CA PRO A 38 26.53 -24.83 17.21
C PRO A 38 25.87 -25.34 18.49
N PHE A 39 24.55 -25.22 18.58
CA PHE A 39 23.78 -25.80 19.65
C PHE A 39 22.36 -26.13 19.19
N ILE A 40 21.96 -27.40 19.40
CA ILE A 40 20.62 -27.87 19.05
C ILE A 40 19.70 -27.78 20.25
N TYR A 41 18.55 -27.11 20.06
CA TYR A 41 17.52 -26.96 21.09
C TYR A 41 16.29 -27.79 20.68
N GLN A 42 15.86 -28.70 21.58
CA GLN A 42 14.70 -29.56 21.33
C GLN A 42 13.96 -29.89 22.65
N GLY A 43 12.77 -30.43 22.57
CA GLY A 43 11.98 -30.84 23.72
C GLY A 43 11.66 -29.65 24.65
N ASN A 44 12.17 -29.67 25.87
CA ASN A 44 11.90 -28.64 26.88
C ASN A 44 12.54 -27.27 26.61
N TYR A 45 13.48 -27.20 25.66
CA TYR A 45 14.04 -25.94 25.21
C TYR A 45 13.10 -25.14 24.28
N ILE A 46 12.03 -25.79 23.75
CA ILE A 46 11.01 -25.14 22.97
C ILE A 46 9.89 -24.72 23.93
N PRO A 47 9.57 -23.40 23.97
CA PRO A 47 8.46 -22.93 24.81
C PRO A 47 7.13 -23.58 24.40
N ASP A 48 6.27 -23.86 25.35
CA ASP A 48 5.01 -24.58 25.14
C ASP A 48 4.13 -23.95 24.08
N ALA A 49 4.13 -22.62 23.98
CA ALA A 49 3.38 -21.88 22.96
C ALA A 49 3.78 -22.22 21.53
N PHE A 50 4.99 -22.71 21.29
CA PHE A 50 5.54 -22.98 19.96
C PHE A 50 5.70 -24.47 19.65
N LYS A 51 5.44 -25.36 20.60
CA LYS A 51 5.62 -26.82 20.40
C LYS A 51 4.75 -27.41 19.29
N ASP A 52 3.59 -26.81 19.03
CA ASP A 52 2.70 -27.23 17.96
C ASP A 52 3.19 -26.81 16.56
N TYR A 53 4.15 -25.87 16.48
CA TYR A 53 4.67 -25.30 15.25
C TYR A 53 6.12 -25.68 14.97
N ILE A 54 6.95 -25.87 16.01
CA ILE A 54 8.40 -26.05 15.90
C ILE A 54 8.79 -27.39 16.56
N THR A 55 9.58 -28.18 15.85
CA THR A 55 10.13 -29.47 16.35
C THR A 55 11.48 -29.27 17.05
N GLN A 56 12.34 -28.49 16.45
CA GLN A 56 13.64 -28.12 16.98
C GLN A 56 14.13 -26.82 16.34
N TYR A 57 15.09 -26.18 16.98
CA TYR A 57 15.87 -25.13 16.37
C TYR A 57 17.33 -25.27 16.71
N GLU A 58 18.19 -24.79 15.82
CA GLU A 58 19.62 -24.89 15.92
C GLU A 58 20.26 -23.52 15.74
N ARG A 59 21.21 -23.19 16.62
CA ARG A 59 22.12 -22.09 16.34
C ARG A 59 23.38 -22.65 15.70
N LEU A 60 23.73 -22.14 14.51
CA LEU A 60 24.93 -22.53 13.77
C LEU A 60 26.14 -21.73 14.21
N GLY A 61 25.95 -20.46 14.53
CA GLY A 61 27.01 -19.58 14.92
C GLY A 61 26.53 -18.19 15.32
N LYS A 62 27.48 -17.35 15.66
CA LYS A 62 27.31 -15.96 16.06
C LYS A 62 28.07 -15.05 15.11
N TYR A 63 27.50 -13.91 14.84
CA TYR A 63 28.11 -12.86 14.05
C TYR A 63 28.00 -11.54 14.81
N ASN A 64 29.14 -10.98 15.19
CA ASN A 64 29.22 -9.73 15.92
C ASN A 64 29.87 -8.68 15.04
N ILE A 65 29.19 -7.56 14.80
CA ILE A 65 29.71 -6.45 14.00
C ILE A 65 29.43 -5.11 14.69
N GLY A 66 30.47 -4.39 15.09
CA GLY A 66 30.35 -3.22 15.94
C GLY A 66 29.66 -3.56 17.26
N GLU A 67 28.54 -2.91 17.57
CA GLU A 67 27.71 -3.17 18.76
C GLU A 67 26.63 -4.23 18.50
N ASN A 68 26.38 -4.61 17.23
CA ASN A 68 25.30 -5.51 16.86
C ASN A 68 25.67 -6.97 17.06
N ARG A 69 24.75 -7.75 17.61
CA ARG A 69 24.85 -9.20 17.86
C ARG A 69 23.80 -9.91 17.01
N ILE A 70 24.26 -10.77 16.13
CA ILE A 70 23.43 -11.51 15.17
C ILE A 70 23.73 -12.99 15.33
N ASP A 71 22.68 -13.82 15.51
CA ASP A 71 22.82 -15.26 15.50
C ASP A 71 22.33 -15.85 14.17
N VAL A 72 22.96 -16.96 13.72
CA VAL A 72 22.54 -17.72 12.54
C VAL A 72 21.81 -18.97 13.03
N LEU A 73 20.54 -19.11 12.61
CA LEU A 73 19.63 -20.13 13.09
C LEU A 73 19.05 -20.98 11.96
N VAL A 74 18.73 -22.24 12.30
CA VAL A 74 17.84 -23.11 11.54
C VAL A 74 16.66 -23.48 12.45
N VAL A 75 15.44 -23.28 11.97
CA VAL A 75 14.20 -23.58 12.71
C VAL A 75 13.39 -24.59 11.91
N ASN A 76 13.27 -25.82 12.45
CA ASN A 76 12.51 -26.89 11.80
C ASN A 76 11.05 -26.85 12.26
N LEU A 77 10.15 -26.77 11.29
CA LEU A 77 8.70 -26.68 11.49
C LEU A 77 8.09 -28.08 11.67
N ARG A 78 6.95 -28.18 12.37
CA ARG A 78 6.32 -29.47 12.70
C ARG A 78 5.35 -29.98 11.64
N LYS A 79 4.67 -29.09 10.95
CA LYS A 79 3.63 -29.44 9.99
C LYS A 79 3.97 -28.89 8.61
N GLU A 80 3.45 -29.58 7.57
CA GLU A 80 3.23 -29.06 6.22
C GLU A 80 2.22 -27.88 6.20
N THR A 81 2.09 -27.12 7.25
CA THR A 81 1.42 -25.86 7.16
C THR A 81 2.22 -25.08 6.15
N SER A 82 1.55 -24.68 5.07
CA SER A 82 2.14 -23.75 4.11
C SER A 82 2.96 -22.76 4.91
N VAL A 83 4.20 -22.56 4.54
CA VAL A 83 5.14 -21.66 5.23
C VAL A 83 4.47 -20.31 5.56
N GLU A 84 3.39 -20.00 4.87
CA GLU A 84 2.56 -18.80 4.99
C GLU A 84 1.67 -18.75 6.24
N ARG A 85 1.04 -19.85 6.64
CA ARG A 85 0.12 -19.88 7.82
C ARG A 85 0.82 -19.73 9.18
N ALA A 86 2.09 -20.10 9.25
CA ALA A 86 2.85 -20.06 10.51
C ALA A 86 3.72 -18.80 10.65
N ARG A 87 3.59 -17.81 9.77
CA ARG A 87 4.47 -16.63 9.69
C ARG A 87 4.58 -15.87 11.00
N THR A 88 3.47 -15.51 11.57
CA THR A 88 3.44 -14.74 12.82
C THR A 88 4.07 -15.51 13.97
N MET A 89 3.78 -16.82 14.08
CA MET A 89 4.36 -17.66 15.12
C MET A 89 5.87 -17.86 14.92
N GLN A 90 6.36 -17.98 13.69
CA GLN A 90 7.78 -18.03 13.38
C GLN A 90 8.50 -16.74 13.80
N ARG A 91 7.93 -15.58 13.45
CA ARG A 91 8.45 -14.27 13.82
C ARG A 91 8.49 -14.08 15.33
N ASN A 92 7.40 -14.38 16.02
CA ASN A 92 7.28 -14.25 17.47
C ASN A 92 8.20 -15.22 18.22
N PHE A 93 8.42 -16.42 17.68
CA PHE A 93 9.40 -17.36 18.23
C PHE A 93 10.81 -16.73 18.19
N VAL A 94 11.25 -16.22 17.06
CA VAL A 94 12.57 -15.60 16.96
C VAL A 94 12.65 -14.33 17.79
N ALA A 95 11.59 -13.53 17.88
CA ALA A 95 11.54 -12.36 18.75
C ALA A 95 11.81 -12.72 20.21
N GLY A 96 11.17 -13.77 20.75
CA GLY A 96 11.42 -14.24 22.10
C GLY A 96 12.85 -14.77 22.29
N TYR A 97 13.41 -15.44 21.29
CA TYR A 97 14.82 -15.86 21.29
C TYR A 97 15.78 -14.66 21.35
N LEU A 98 15.56 -13.64 20.52
CA LEU A 98 16.36 -12.41 20.49
C LEU A 98 16.26 -11.63 21.80
N GLN A 99 15.10 -11.61 22.44
CA GLN A 99 14.89 -11.02 23.77
C GLN A 99 15.58 -11.80 24.91
N GLY A 100 16.10 -13.00 24.63
CA GLY A 100 16.73 -13.85 25.62
C GLY A 100 15.76 -14.58 26.55
N LYS A 101 14.47 -14.68 26.19
CA LYS A 101 13.45 -15.42 26.97
C LYS A 101 13.74 -16.92 27.02
N TYR A 102 14.38 -17.43 25.97
CA TYR A 102 14.81 -18.84 25.86
C TYR A 102 16.04 -18.95 24.96
N GLY A 103 16.61 -20.14 24.85
CA GLY A 103 17.89 -20.39 24.20
C GLY A 103 19.08 -19.80 24.98
N SER A 104 19.93 -19.04 24.34
CA SER A 104 20.98 -18.31 25.05
C SER A 104 20.35 -17.09 25.74
N LYS A 105 20.47 -16.98 27.03
CA LYS A 105 19.87 -15.91 27.86
C LYS A 105 20.44 -14.49 27.60
N LYS A 106 21.25 -14.30 26.57
CA LYS A 106 21.78 -13.00 26.18
C LYS A 106 20.91 -12.40 25.10
N ARG A 107 20.61 -11.10 25.22
CA ARG A 107 19.90 -10.34 24.17
C ARG A 107 20.73 -10.22 22.91
N LYS A 108 20.05 -10.19 21.78
CA LYS A 108 20.60 -10.04 20.43
C LYS A 108 19.77 -9.04 19.66
N ASP A 109 20.38 -8.41 18.67
CA ASP A 109 19.74 -7.38 17.88
C ASP A 109 18.98 -7.98 16.70
N ALA A 110 19.55 -9.03 16.08
CA ALA A 110 18.95 -9.69 14.93
C ALA A 110 19.32 -11.18 14.84
N ALA A 111 18.66 -11.91 13.94
CA ALA A 111 19.03 -13.26 13.55
C ALA A 111 18.82 -13.46 12.04
N ILE A 112 19.75 -14.22 11.42
CA ILE A 112 19.55 -14.80 10.10
C ILE A 112 19.01 -16.22 10.30
N VAL A 113 17.84 -16.51 9.71
CA VAL A 113 17.08 -17.72 10.05
C VAL A 113 16.65 -18.46 8.78
N ALA A 114 16.93 -19.77 8.73
CA ALA A 114 16.24 -20.68 7.82
C ALA A 114 15.04 -21.30 8.54
N PHE A 115 13.82 -21.05 8.05
CA PHE A 115 12.60 -21.76 8.47
C PHE A 115 12.35 -22.91 7.50
N VAL A 116 12.41 -24.13 8.02
CA VAL A 116 12.47 -25.35 7.21
C VAL A 116 11.24 -26.23 7.47
N PRO A 117 10.39 -26.46 6.46
CA PRO A 117 9.25 -27.37 6.58
C PRO A 117 9.69 -28.85 6.60
N PRO A 118 8.82 -29.79 7.03
CA PRO A 118 9.17 -31.21 7.09
C PRO A 118 9.54 -31.86 5.74
N ASP A 119 8.97 -31.35 4.64
CA ASP A 119 9.22 -31.85 3.28
C ASP A 119 10.52 -31.31 2.66
N LEU A 120 11.15 -30.30 3.30
CA LEU A 120 12.39 -29.67 2.92
C LEU A 120 12.38 -28.98 1.53
N THR A 121 11.27 -28.97 0.81
CA THR A 121 11.22 -28.53 -0.60
C THR A 121 11.40 -27.04 -0.76
N ASP A 122 10.48 -26.24 -0.18
CA ASP A 122 10.53 -24.79 -0.20
C ASP A 122 10.64 -24.28 1.23
N TRP A 123 11.62 -23.41 1.48
CA TRP A 123 11.95 -22.91 2.81
C TRP A 123 12.17 -21.40 2.80
N ARG A 124 12.24 -20.77 3.98
CA ARG A 124 12.41 -19.31 4.08
C ARG A 124 13.77 -18.93 4.60
N PHE A 125 14.49 -18.13 3.85
CA PHE A 125 15.68 -17.42 4.27
C PHE A 125 15.30 -16.03 4.79
N SER A 126 15.47 -15.78 6.08
CA SER A 126 14.90 -14.60 6.76
C SER A 126 15.94 -13.83 7.56
N LEU A 127 15.82 -12.51 7.54
CA LEU A 127 16.40 -11.61 8.54
C LEU A 127 15.31 -11.20 9.52
N VAL A 128 15.52 -11.43 10.83
CA VAL A 128 14.60 -11.02 11.89
C VAL A 128 15.31 -10.05 12.81
N LYS A 129 14.74 -8.87 13.05
CA LYS A 129 15.29 -7.79 13.88
C LYS A 129 14.26 -7.32 14.90
N LEU A 130 14.70 -6.97 16.11
CA LEU A 130 13.85 -6.36 17.11
C LEU A 130 13.74 -4.84 16.88
N ASP A 131 12.49 -4.33 16.88
CA ASP A 131 12.20 -2.90 16.89
C ASP A 131 11.76 -2.49 18.28
N TYR A 132 12.67 -1.91 19.05
CA TYR A 132 12.39 -1.52 20.42
C TYR A 132 11.42 -0.34 20.49
N ARG A 133 10.33 -0.49 21.25
CA ARG A 133 9.43 0.60 21.64
C ARG A 133 9.87 1.17 22.99
N PHE A 134 9.66 2.47 23.15
CA PHE A 134 10.09 3.20 24.34
C PHE A 134 8.89 3.81 25.05
N GLU A 135 8.87 3.74 26.38
CA GLU A 135 7.89 4.38 27.24
C GLU A 135 8.58 5.35 28.20
N LYS A 136 7.99 6.51 28.44
CA LYS A 136 8.51 7.47 29.42
C LYS A 136 7.89 7.16 30.78
N THR A 137 8.71 6.88 31.75
CA THR A 137 8.24 6.67 33.12
C THR A 137 7.71 7.96 33.72
N GLU A 138 6.92 7.87 34.80
CA GLU A 138 6.45 9.06 35.57
C GLU A 138 7.61 9.97 36.02
N THR A 139 8.80 9.42 36.15
CA THR A 139 10.03 10.16 36.52
C THR A 139 10.74 10.79 35.31
N GLY A 140 10.15 10.70 34.10
CA GLY A 140 10.71 11.28 32.88
C GLY A 140 11.83 10.45 32.22
N ARG A 141 12.15 9.25 32.72
CA ARG A 141 13.15 8.34 32.12
C ARG A 141 12.52 7.53 31.01
N ILE A 142 13.28 7.25 29.96
CA ILE A 142 12.87 6.38 28.85
C ILE A 142 13.09 4.94 29.27
N LYS A 143 12.06 4.10 29.17
CA LYS A 143 12.11 2.65 29.42
C LYS A 143 11.71 1.91 28.14
N VAL A 144 12.42 0.84 27.82
CA VAL A 144 12.05 -0.06 26.72
C VAL A 144 10.85 -0.91 27.16
N ILE A 145 9.79 -0.93 26.38
CA ILE A 145 8.65 -1.82 26.57
C ILE A 145 9.01 -3.17 25.96
N GLU A 146 9.50 -4.09 26.77
CA GLU A 146 9.94 -5.41 26.29
C GLU A 146 8.79 -6.30 25.83
N GLU A 147 7.63 -6.17 26.47
CA GLU A 147 6.50 -7.09 26.31
C GLU A 147 5.80 -6.91 24.95
N PHE A 148 5.78 -5.69 24.42
CA PHE A 148 5.21 -5.35 23.13
C PHE A 148 6.25 -4.80 22.13
N THR A 149 7.50 -5.24 22.24
CA THR A 149 8.53 -4.94 21.24
C THR A 149 8.34 -5.84 20.03
N PRO A 150 7.86 -5.31 18.89
CA PRO A 150 7.67 -6.12 17.71
C PRO A 150 9.01 -6.53 17.10
N ALA A 151 9.05 -7.73 16.51
CA ALA A 151 10.12 -8.09 15.59
C ALA A 151 9.69 -7.82 14.16
N ARG A 152 10.58 -7.26 13.37
CA ARG A 152 10.42 -7.22 11.91
C ARG A 152 11.10 -8.42 11.28
N ARG A 153 10.46 -9.00 10.29
CA ARG A 153 11.03 -10.09 9.49
C ARG A 153 10.98 -9.72 8.01
N TRP A 154 12.08 -9.95 7.34
CA TRP A 154 12.17 -9.93 5.88
C TRP A 154 12.60 -11.32 5.42
N SER A 155 11.96 -11.86 4.40
CA SER A 155 12.16 -13.25 3.97
C SER A 155 12.23 -13.39 2.46
N PHE A 156 13.16 -14.23 1.99
CA PHE A 156 13.07 -14.83 0.66
C PHE A 156 12.42 -16.21 0.80
N LEU A 157 11.39 -16.48 0.00
CA LEU A 157 10.91 -17.84 -0.21
C LEU A 157 11.83 -18.47 -1.26
N VAL A 158 12.45 -19.58 -0.91
CA VAL A 158 13.49 -20.27 -1.70
C VAL A 158 13.28 -21.77 -1.63
N GLY A 159 13.78 -22.51 -2.59
CA GLY A 159 13.64 -23.98 -2.60
C GLY A 159 13.60 -24.56 -4.01
N ALA A 160 13.23 -25.84 -4.09
CA ALA A 160 13.23 -26.57 -5.35
C ALA A 160 12.22 -26.02 -6.37
N ASN A 161 11.14 -25.37 -5.91
CA ASN A 161 10.09 -24.84 -6.77
C ASN A 161 10.17 -23.31 -6.98
N GLU A 162 11.18 -22.64 -6.38
CA GLU A 162 11.30 -21.19 -6.40
C GLU A 162 12.46 -20.71 -7.27
N LYS A 163 12.36 -19.47 -7.76
CA LYS A 163 13.44 -18.83 -8.54
C LYS A 163 14.31 -17.97 -7.63
N SER A 164 15.61 -17.93 -7.95
CA SER A 164 16.57 -17.17 -7.14
C SER A 164 16.93 -15.79 -7.71
N HIS A 165 16.31 -15.33 -8.80
CA HIS A 165 16.66 -14.06 -9.46
C HIS A 165 16.61 -12.87 -8.50
N THR A 166 15.53 -12.77 -7.73
CA THR A 166 15.36 -11.71 -6.71
C THR A 166 16.46 -11.78 -5.65
N ALA A 167 16.74 -12.98 -5.12
CA ALA A 167 17.80 -13.17 -4.12
C ALA A 167 19.18 -12.88 -4.71
N GLN A 168 19.42 -13.25 -5.97
CA GLN A 168 20.68 -12.93 -6.67
C GLN A 168 20.89 -11.42 -6.76
N SER A 169 19.91 -10.65 -7.24
CA SER A 169 20.04 -9.20 -7.42
C SER A 169 20.32 -8.47 -6.09
N GLN A 170 19.84 -9.00 -4.98
CA GLN A 170 19.96 -8.41 -3.65
C GLN A 170 21.21 -8.82 -2.88
N LEU A 171 21.62 -10.09 -2.99
CA LEU A 171 22.70 -10.65 -2.16
C LEU A 171 24.06 -10.63 -2.87
N LEU A 172 24.09 -10.57 -4.22
CA LEU A 172 25.33 -10.46 -4.99
C LEU A 172 26.23 -9.30 -4.54
N PRO A 173 25.73 -8.06 -4.30
CA PRO A 173 26.59 -6.95 -3.90
C PRO A 173 27.32 -7.16 -2.56
N ILE A 174 26.79 -8.01 -1.67
CA ILE A 174 27.46 -8.39 -0.42
C ILE A 174 28.50 -9.46 -0.70
N LEU A 175 28.12 -10.53 -1.42
CA LEU A 175 29.04 -11.66 -1.73
C LEU A 175 30.23 -11.26 -2.58
N GLU A 176 30.07 -10.27 -3.48
CA GLU A 176 31.19 -9.73 -4.27
C GLU A 176 32.22 -8.97 -3.40
N LYS A 177 31.80 -8.46 -2.23
CA LYS A 177 32.66 -7.74 -1.26
C LYS A 177 33.21 -8.67 -0.17
N ASP A 178 33.78 -9.82 -0.56
CA ASP A 178 34.24 -10.86 0.33
C ASP A 178 35.38 -10.47 1.31
N GLN A 179 35.95 -9.29 1.17
CA GLN A 179 36.91 -8.70 2.10
C GLN A 179 36.32 -7.83 3.19
N VAL A 180 35.01 -7.56 3.14
CA VAL A 180 34.32 -6.67 4.06
C VAL A 180 33.22 -7.40 4.80
N GLN A 181 33.20 -7.33 6.11
CA GLN A 181 32.10 -7.84 6.91
C GLN A 181 30.86 -6.94 6.73
N PRO A 182 29.70 -7.47 6.31
CA PRO A 182 28.51 -6.67 6.14
C PRO A 182 27.97 -6.19 7.49
N THR A 183 27.62 -4.91 7.57
CA THR A 183 26.92 -4.34 8.73
C THR A 183 25.46 -4.84 8.78
N LEU A 184 24.77 -4.64 9.92
CA LEU A 184 23.35 -4.93 10.01
C LEU A 184 22.54 -4.11 8.99
N GLU A 185 22.95 -2.85 8.73
CA GLU A 185 22.34 -1.99 7.72
C GLU A 185 22.55 -2.53 6.30
N ASP A 186 23.72 -3.07 5.98
CA ASP A 186 23.97 -3.73 4.67
C ASP A 186 23.07 -4.95 4.47
N LEU A 187 22.88 -5.74 5.54
CA LEU A 187 21.95 -6.87 5.54
C LEU A 187 20.50 -6.39 5.36
N GLU A 188 20.05 -5.38 6.10
CA GLU A 188 18.72 -4.80 5.93
C GLU A 188 18.48 -4.30 4.50
N LYS A 189 19.47 -3.63 3.89
CA LYS A 189 19.40 -3.21 2.47
C LYS A 189 19.30 -4.38 1.51
N ALA A 190 20.00 -5.48 1.79
CA ALA A 190 19.93 -6.70 0.95
C ALA A 190 18.60 -7.45 1.09
N PHE A 191 17.85 -7.21 2.14
CA PHE A 191 16.49 -7.70 2.30
C PHE A 191 15.44 -6.63 1.97
N SER A 192 15.86 -5.43 1.52
CA SER A 192 14.93 -4.38 1.09
C SER A 192 14.36 -4.67 -0.29
N ILE A 193 13.05 -4.55 -0.40
CA ILE A 193 12.32 -4.78 -1.66
C ILE A 193 12.50 -3.63 -2.68
N GLU A 194 13.07 -2.49 -2.28
CA GLU A 194 13.15 -1.28 -3.12
C GLU A 194 13.95 -1.47 -4.39
N THR A 195 15.07 -2.18 -4.33
CA THR A 195 15.94 -2.45 -5.50
C THR A 195 15.23 -3.32 -6.53
N VAL A 196 14.53 -4.38 -6.07
CA VAL A 196 13.72 -5.25 -6.94
C VAL A 196 12.58 -4.46 -7.58
N SER A 197 11.97 -3.56 -6.82
CA SER A 197 10.89 -2.70 -7.30
C SER A 197 11.32 -1.83 -8.47
N ASP A 198 12.46 -1.17 -8.38
CA ASP A 198 12.97 -0.30 -9.45
C ASP A 198 13.38 -1.10 -10.70
N GLU A 199 13.92 -2.31 -10.53
CA GLU A 199 14.24 -3.21 -11.65
C GLU A 199 12.97 -3.71 -12.34
N PHE A 200 12.03 -4.26 -11.57
CA PHE A 200 10.75 -4.75 -12.07
C PHE A 200 9.98 -3.64 -12.77
N PHE A 201 9.92 -2.43 -12.18
CA PHE A 201 9.28 -1.27 -12.80
C PHE A 201 9.86 -0.96 -14.19
N ARG A 202 11.17 -0.96 -14.35
CA ARG A 202 11.80 -0.69 -15.67
C ARG A 202 11.41 -1.75 -16.69
N LYS A 203 11.49 -3.04 -16.34
CA LYS A 203 11.09 -4.14 -17.23
C LYS A 203 9.60 -4.08 -17.56
N TYR A 204 8.74 -3.83 -16.57
CA TYR A 204 7.30 -3.68 -16.75
C TYR A 204 6.95 -2.51 -17.67
N ARG A 205 7.60 -1.36 -17.50
CA ARG A 205 7.46 -0.19 -18.37
C ARG A 205 7.81 -0.52 -19.82
N ASP A 206 8.93 -1.19 -20.05
CA ASP A 206 9.36 -1.55 -21.40
C ASP A 206 8.38 -2.52 -22.05
N LEU A 207 7.79 -3.44 -21.29
CA LEU A 207 6.69 -4.31 -21.72
C LEU A 207 5.44 -3.50 -22.11
N PHE A 208 5.06 -2.53 -21.27
CA PHE A 208 3.92 -1.65 -21.53
C PHE A 208 4.09 -0.87 -22.86
N ILE A 209 5.25 -0.25 -23.05
CA ILE A 209 5.54 0.53 -24.29
C ILE A 209 5.46 -0.38 -25.53
N ARG A 210 6.02 -1.59 -25.45
CA ARG A 210 5.97 -2.57 -26.56
C ARG A 210 4.56 -3.05 -26.83
N THR A 211 3.79 -3.36 -25.79
CA THR A 211 2.40 -3.82 -25.92
C THR A 211 1.54 -2.75 -26.61
N LYS A 212 1.65 -1.49 -26.15
CA LYS A 212 0.97 -0.36 -26.80
C LYS A 212 1.37 -0.20 -28.27
N ALA A 213 2.67 -0.30 -28.58
CA ALA A 213 3.16 -0.15 -29.93
C ALA A 213 2.61 -1.23 -30.88
N GLU A 214 2.50 -2.50 -30.41
CA GLU A 214 1.89 -3.59 -31.19
C GLU A 214 0.39 -3.37 -31.38
N LEU A 215 -0.34 -2.91 -30.35
CA LEU A 215 -1.76 -2.55 -30.47
C LEU A 215 -1.97 -1.42 -31.47
N ASP A 216 -1.17 -0.36 -31.44
CA ASP A 216 -1.26 0.73 -32.40
C ASP A 216 -1.03 0.27 -33.86
N LYS A 217 -0.13 -0.71 -34.06
CA LYS A 217 0.06 -1.30 -35.39
C LYS A 217 -1.17 -2.07 -35.87
N LEU A 218 -1.82 -2.83 -34.98
CA LEU A 218 -3.04 -3.57 -35.28
C LEU A 218 -4.19 -2.62 -35.60
N ILE A 219 -4.43 -1.61 -34.76
CA ILE A 219 -5.48 -0.59 -34.94
C ILE A 219 -5.32 0.15 -36.28
N ARG A 220 -4.07 0.44 -36.69
CA ARG A 220 -3.80 1.10 -37.99
C ARG A 220 -4.04 0.18 -39.20
N LYS A 221 -3.81 -1.13 -39.04
CA LYS A 221 -3.90 -2.10 -40.14
C LYS A 221 -5.31 -2.66 -40.32
N ASP A 222 -6.07 -2.78 -39.26
CA ASP A 222 -7.38 -3.43 -39.24
C ASP A 222 -8.50 -2.41 -38.99
N ALA A 223 -9.30 -2.16 -40.01
CA ALA A 223 -10.42 -1.21 -39.96
C ALA A 223 -11.53 -1.66 -38.99
N LYS A 224 -11.68 -2.99 -38.75
CA LYS A 224 -12.67 -3.54 -37.81
C LYS A 224 -12.29 -3.29 -36.38
N ILE A 225 -11.03 -3.58 -36.02
CA ILE A 225 -10.48 -3.26 -34.70
C ILE A 225 -10.61 -1.76 -34.44
N LYS A 226 -10.21 -0.94 -35.42
CA LYS A 226 -10.31 0.51 -35.33
C LYS A 226 -11.73 0.98 -35.05
N ALA A 227 -12.72 0.49 -35.83
CA ALA A 227 -14.12 0.90 -35.72
C ALA A 227 -14.74 0.47 -34.37
N ASP A 228 -14.42 -0.73 -33.89
CA ASP A 228 -14.89 -1.23 -32.59
C ASP A 228 -14.30 -0.42 -31.43
N PHE A 229 -12.99 -0.15 -31.45
CA PHE A 229 -12.32 0.62 -30.42
C PHE A 229 -12.78 2.09 -30.38
N GLU A 230 -12.87 2.77 -31.55
CA GLU A 230 -13.38 4.13 -31.64
C GLU A 230 -14.85 4.22 -31.19
N GLY A 231 -15.68 3.28 -31.59
CA GLY A 231 -17.11 3.24 -31.22
C GLY A 231 -17.35 3.02 -29.72
N LYS A 232 -16.38 2.43 -29.01
CA LYS A 232 -16.47 2.10 -27.59
C LYS A 232 -15.51 2.93 -26.70
N GLY A 233 -14.80 3.88 -27.29
CA GLY A 233 -13.86 4.75 -26.56
C GLY A 233 -12.67 4.00 -25.97
N VAL A 234 -12.22 2.91 -26.59
CA VAL A 234 -11.06 2.13 -26.18
C VAL A 234 -9.79 2.75 -26.77
N ASP A 235 -8.82 3.06 -25.93
CA ASP A 235 -7.50 3.51 -26.35
C ASP A 235 -6.40 2.48 -26.05
N SER A 236 -5.30 2.53 -26.79
CA SER A 236 -4.21 1.56 -26.69
C SER A 236 -3.42 1.65 -25.40
N VAL A 237 -3.38 2.82 -24.73
CA VAL A 237 -2.70 3.01 -23.43
C VAL A 237 -3.45 2.25 -22.34
N ASN A 238 -4.77 2.49 -22.22
CA ASN A 238 -5.59 1.83 -21.23
C ASN A 238 -5.72 0.33 -21.48
N PHE A 239 -5.80 -0.09 -22.76
CA PHE A 239 -5.80 -1.50 -23.12
C PHE A 239 -4.50 -2.20 -22.68
N ALA A 240 -3.34 -1.62 -22.97
CA ALA A 240 -2.05 -2.18 -22.59
C ALA A 240 -1.88 -2.25 -21.07
N LYS A 241 -2.30 -1.20 -20.34
CA LYS A 241 -2.31 -1.20 -18.85
C LYS A 241 -3.15 -2.34 -18.32
N LYS A 242 -4.40 -2.50 -18.79
CA LYS A 242 -5.33 -3.54 -18.31
C LYS A 242 -4.84 -4.94 -18.65
N LEU A 243 -4.34 -5.17 -19.87
CA LEU A 243 -3.79 -6.45 -20.28
C LEU A 243 -2.64 -6.90 -19.37
N LEU A 244 -1.66 -6.02 -19.14
CA LEU A 244 -0.54 -6.34 -18.25
C LEU A 244 -1.02 -6.56 -16.80
N GLY A 245 -1.98 -5.77 -16.32
CA GLY A 245 -2.60 -5.94 -15.01
C GLY A 245 -3.30 -7.30 -14.86
N GLN A 246 -4.08 -7.71 -15.86
CA GLN A 246 -4.72 -9.03 -15.88
C GLN A 246 -3.70 -10.17 -15.84
N ILE A 247 -2.63 -10.09 -16.64
CA ILE A 247 -1.57 -11.12 -16.64
C ILE A 247 -0.88 -11.17 -15.28
N VAL A 248 -0.49 -10.03 -14.70
CA VAL A 248 0.14 -9.98 -13.37
C VAL A 248 -0.78 -10.57 -12.29
N PHE A 249 -2.07 -10.25 -12.32
CA PHE A 249 -3.03 -10.84 -11.39
C PHE A 249 -3.03 -12.37 -11.46
N LEU A 250 -2.95 -12.94 -12.66
CA LEU A 250 -2.84 -14.38 -12.82
C LEU A 250 -1.52 -14.93 -12.25
N TYR A 251 -0.42 -14.18 -12.33
CA TYR A 251 0.84 -14.56 -11.70
C TYR A 251 0.73 -14.63 -10.18
N PHE A 252 -0.03 -13.75 -9.56
CA PHE A 252 -0.34 -13.87 -8.13
C PHE A 252 -1.17 -15.13 -7.83
N LEU A 253 -2.23 -15.37 -8.59
CA LEU A 253 -3.16 -16.48 -8.31
C LEU A 253 -2.58 -17.86 -8.62
N GLN A 254 -1.76 -18.02 -9.66
CA GLN A 254 -1.17 -19.32 -9.97
C GLN A 254 -0.29 -19.85 -8.83
N LYS A 255 0.25 -18.97 -7.97
CA LYS A 255 0.98 -19.38 -6.77
C LYS A 255 0.11 -20.13 -5.75
N LYS A 256 -1.21 -19.93 -5.76
CA LYS A 256 -2.18 -20.69 -4.95
C LYS A 256 -2.46 -22.09 -5.49
N GLY A 257 -1.98 -22.44 -6.69
CA GLY A 257 -2.26 -23.72 -7.32
C GLY A 257 -3.74 -23.89 -7.74
N TRP A 258 -4.42 -22.79 -8.04
CA TRP A 258 -5.83 -22.81 -8.44
C TRP A 258 -6.05 -22.94 -9.94
N PHE A 259 -5.02 -22.81 -10.74
CA PHE A 259 -5.08 -22.95 -12.19
C PHE A 259 -4.52 -24.28 -12.67
N GLY A 260 -5.11 -24.83 -13.72
CA GLY A 260 -4.62 -26.05 -14.31
C GLY A 260 -4.84 -27.31 -13.44
N VAL A 261 -5.79 -27.24 -12.51
CA VAL A 261 -6.14 -28.40 -11.66
C VAL A 261 -6.82 -29.47 -12.49
N GLY A 262 -6.34 -30.71 -12.42
CA GLY A 262 -6.97 -31.83 -13.10
C GLY A 262 -8.40 -32.07 -12.63
N ARG A 263 -9.25 -32.64 -13.50
CA ARG A 263 -10.70 -32.84 -13.22
C ARG A 263 -10.96 -33.51 -11.87
N ASP A 264 -10.19 -34.54 -11.57
CA ASP A 264 -10.35 -35.36 -10.37
C ASP A 264 -9.46 -34.95 -9.20
N ASN A 265 -8.66 -33.86 -9.37
CA ASN A 265 -7.73 -33.41 -8.37
C ASN A 265 -8.34 -32.34 -7.47
N GLU A 266 -7.83 -32.21 -6.24
CA GLU A 266 -8.23 -31.19 -5.29
C GLU A 266 -7.70 -29.80 -5.68
N TRP A 267 -8.45 -28.75 -5.34
CA TRP A 267 -8.02 -27.38 -5.49
C TRP A 267 -6.70 -27.12 -4.73
N GLY A 268 -5.86 -26.26 -5.26
CA GLY A 268 -4.51 -25.99 -4.71
C GLY A 268 -3.41 -26.91 -5.26
N THR A 269 -3.74 -27.95 -6.04
CA THR A 269 -2.76 -28.88 -6.66
C THR A 269 -2.37 -28.48 -8.08
N GLY A 270 -2.88 -27.37 -8.58
CA GLY A 270 -2.61 -26.91 -9.94
C GLY A 270 -1.20 -26.36 -10.14
N SER A 271 -0.86 -26.14 -11.39
CA SER A 271 0.49 -25.68 -11.75
C SER A 271 0.75 -24.25 -11.30
N LYS A 272 1.88 -24.04 -10.63
CA LYS A 272 2.37 -22.69 -10.28
C LYS A 272 2.97 -21.97 -11.51
N ASN A 273 3.07 -22.61 -12.67
CA ASN A 273 3.56 -22.09 -13.95
C ASN A 273 2.48 -22.18 -15.06
N PHE A 274 1.21 -22.16 -14.72
CA PHE A 274 0.09 -22.42 -15.62
C PHE A 274 0.10 -21.56 -16.89
N LEU A 275 0.38 -20.26 -16.79
CA LEU A 275 0.42 -19.38 -17.96
C LEU A 275 1.55 -19.77 -18.94
N ARG A 276 2.69 -20.19 -18.43
CA ARG A 276 3.80 -20.73 -19.24
C ARG A 276 3.40 -22.02 -19.93
N GLU A 277 2.71 -22.90 -19.21
CA GLU A 277 2.24 -24.18 -19.77
C GLU A 277 1.18 -23.97 -20.87
N LEU A 278 0.29 -22.99 -20.72
CA LEU A 278 -0.62 -22.59 -21.79
C LEU A 278 0.13 -22.09 -23.02
N PHE A 279 1.14 -21.23 -22.83
CA PHE A 279 1.96 -20.75 -23.94
C PHE A 279 2.74 -21.86 -24.63
N GLU A 280 3.24 -22.83 -23.87
CA GLU A 280 3.94 -24.00 -24.39
C GLU A 280 3.01 -25.07 -24.99
N LYS A 281 1.71 -24.79 -25.09
CA LYS A 281 0.67 -25.69 -25.68
C LYS A 281 0.50 -27.01 -24.93
N LYS A 282 0.80 -27.07 -23.63
CA LYS A 282 0.64 -28.29 -22.82
C LYS A 282 -0.83 -28.63 -22.55
N HIS A 283 -1.71 -27.66 -22.52
CA HIS A 283 -3.14 -27.84 -22.24
C HIS A 283 -3.99 -27.88 -23.52
N CYS A 284 -3.69 -27.04 -24.51
CA CYS A 284 -4.41 -26.98 -25.78
C CYS A 284 -3.53 -26.39 -26.89
N ASN A 285 -3.91 -26.62 -28.15
CA ASN A 285 -3.28 -26.02 -29.33
C ASN A 285 -3.96 -24.68 -29.64
N TYR A 286 -3.17 -23.73 -30.16
CA TYR A 286 -3.66 -22.43 -30.57
C TYR A 286 -2.86 -21.86 -31.75
N ARG A 287 -3.40 -20.85 -32.45
CA ARG A 287 -2.72 -20.12 -33.54
C ARG A 287 -2.14 -18.80 -33.05
N ASN A 288 -2.88 -18.08 -32.19
CA ASN A 288 -2.46 -16.84 -31.58
C ASN A 288 -2.71 -16.88 -30.07
N PHE A 289 -1.69 -16.61 -29.28
CA PHE A 289 -1.77 -16.76 -27.83
C PHE A 289 -2.76 -15.80 -27.16
N PHE A 290 -2.80 -14.52 -27.61
CA PHE A 290 -3.74 -13.57 -27.06
C PHE A 290 -5.18 -13.93 -27.41
N ASN A 291 -5.47 -14.00 -28.71
CA ASN A 291 -6.82 -14.19 -29.22
C ASN A 291 -7.44 -15.56 -28.86
N ASP A 292 -6.63 -16.65 -28.94
CA ASP A 292 -7.17 -18.00 -28.76
C ASP A 292 -7.08 -18.51 -27.32
N ILE A 293 -6.22 -17.90 -26.47
CA ILE A 293 -5.94 -18.35 -25.11
C ILE A 293 -6.29 -17.29 -24.07
N LEU A 294 -5.68 -16.08 -24.15
CA LEU A 294 -5.87 -15.10 -23.08
C LEU A 294 -7.26 -14.47 -23.05
N GLU A 295 -7.83 -14.14 -24.19
CA GLU A 295 -9.20 -13.61 -24.25
C GLU A 295 -10.22 -14.62 -23.71
N PRO A 296 -10.26 -15.88 -24.15
CA PRO A 296 -11.13 -16.89 -23.55
C PRO A 296 -10.84 -17.15 -22.07
N LEU A 297 -9.58 -17.13 -21.65
CA LEU A 297 -9.24 -17.24 -20.23
C LEU A 297 -9.86 -16.10 -19.41
N PHE A 298 -9.69 -14.85 -19.86
CA PHE A 298 -10.19 -13.66 -19.15
C PHE A 298 -11.71 -13.55 -19.22
N TYR A 299 -12.25 -13.60 -20.44
CA TYR A 299 -13.62 -13.16 -20.71
C TYR A 299 -14.66 -14.29 -20.69
N GLU A 300 -14.19 -15.54 -20.63
CA GLU A 300 -15.05 -16.71 -20.52
C GLU A 300 -14.72 -17.53 -19.26
N ALA A 301 -13.49 -18.09 -19.16
CA ALA A 301 -13.14 -19.02 -18.11
C ALA A 301 -13.20 -18.43 -16.70
N LEU A 302 -12.70 -17.22 -16.48
CA LEU A 302 -12.70 -16.53 -15.19
C LEU A 302 -14.00 -15.77 -14.88
N ARG A 303 -14.87 -15.59 -15.88
CA ARG A 303 -16.06 -14.73 -15.80
C ARG A 303 -17.38 -15.47 -15.75
N ILE A 304 -17.45 -16.68 -16.29
CA ILE A 304 -18.68 -17.49 -16.35
C ILE A 304 -18.67 -18.53 -15.25
N ASP A 305 -19.72 -18.55 -14.44
CA ASP A 305 -19.93 -19.52 -13.37
C ASP A 305 -20.12 -20.94 -13.96
N ARG A 306 -19.23 -21.84 -13.57
CA ARG A 306 -19.24 -23.25 -13.94
C ARG A 306 -19.20 -24.16 -12.71
N SER A 307 -19.63 -23.64 -11.55
CA SER A 307 -19.66 -24.36 -10.27
C SER A 307 -20.44 -25.69 -10.33
N HIS A 308 -21.40 -25.81 -11.27
CA HIS A 308 -22.14 -27.05 -11.55
C HIS A 308 -21.25 -28.19 -12.07
N ASP A 309 -20.05 -27.92 -12.60
CA ASP A 309 -19.05 -28.90 -13.07
C ASP A 309 -17.68 -28.64 -12.39
N ASP A 310 -17.70 -28.23 -11.14
CA ASP A 310 -16.51 -27.91 -10.31
C ASP A 310 -15.53 -26.97 -11.05
N ASP A 311 -16.09 -25.97 -11.73
CA ASP A 311 -15.37 -24.95 -12.53
C ASP A 311 -14.45 -25.53 -13.63
N PHE A 312 -14.76 -26.77 -14.10
CA PHE A 312 -14.01 -27.38 -15.20
C PHE A 312 -14.22 -26.62 -16.51
N TYR A 313 -13.11 -26.28 -17.16
CA TYR A 313 -13.08 -25.56 -18.43
C TYR A 313 -12.57 -26.47 -19.55
N SER A 314 -13.47 -26.96 -20.37
CA SER A 314 -13.21 -27.99 -21.40
C SER A 314 -12.14 -27.56 -22.42
N ARG A 315 -12.05 -26.25 -22.75
CA ARG A 315 -11.09 -25.73 -23.73
C ARG A 315 -9.63 -25.95 -23.29
N PHE A 316 -9.35 -25.88 -21.99
CA PHE A 316 -8.02 -26.10 -21.42
C PHE A 316 -7.92 -27.45 -20.71
N ASN A 317 -8.98 -28.25 -20.71
CA ASN A 317 -9.04 -29.57 -20.07
C ASN A 317 -8.61 -29.55 -18.58
N CYS A 318 -8.98 -28.54 -17.86
CA CYS A 318 -8.64 -28.35 -16.43
C CYS A 318 -9.64 -27.46 -15.72
N LYS A 319 -9.61 -27.44 -14.40
CA LYS A 319 -10.41 -26.51 -13.60
C LYS A 319 -9.78 -25.12 -13.65
N ILE A 320 -10.64 -24.09 -13.81
CA ILE A 320 -10.27 -22.66 -13.77
C ILE A 320 -11.26 -21.97 -12.85
N PRO A 321 -10.82 -21.25 -11.80
CA PRO A 321 -11.70 -20.67 -10.82
C PRO A 321 -12.61 -19.60 -11.43
N PHE A 322 -13.87 -19.55 -11.01
CA PHE A 322 -14.77 -18.44 -11.31
C PHE A 322 -14.55 -17.30 -10.33
N LEU A 323 -14.10 -16.12 -10.81
CA LEU A 323 -13.74 -14.99 -9.96
C LEU A 323 -14.76 -13.84 -9.98
N ASN A 324 -15.57 -13.69 -11.03
CA ASN A 324 -16.63 -12.68 -11.21
C ASN A 324 -16.17 -11.19 -11.16
N GLY A 325 -14.94 -10.89 -10.87
CA GLY A 325 -14.49 -9.48 -10.74
C GLY A 325 -14.52 -8.71 -12.07
N GLY A 326 -14.84 -7.41 -12.04
CA GLY A 326 -14.84 -6.52 -13.23
C GLY A 326 -13.47 -6.38 -13.91
N LEU A 327 -12.40 -6.85 -13.25
CA LEU A 327 -11.05 -6.92 -13.84
C LEU A 327 -11.04 -7.71 -15.14
N PHE A 328 -11.86 -8.79 -15.23
CA PHE A 328 -11.96 -9.65 -16.41
C PHE A 328 -13.09 -9.26 -17.37
N ASP A 329 -13.59 -8.03 -17.27
CA ASP A 329 -14.47 -7.49 -18.31
C ASP A 329 -13.62 -6.93 -19.47
N PRO A 330 -14.03 -7.08 -20.75
CA PRO A 330 -13.31 -6.46 -21.86
C PRO A 330 -13.25 -4.94 -21.73
N VAL A 331 -12.13 -4.33 -22.08
CA VAL A 331 -11.95 -2.88 -22.03
C VAL A 331 -13.04 -2.18 -22.85
N GLY A 332 -13.80 -1.28 -22.24
CA GLY A 332 -14.92 -0.61 -22.94
C GLY A 332 -15.97 -1.56 -23.53
N ASN A 333 -15.99 -2.81 -23.09
CA ASN A 333 -16.84 -3.87 -23.65
C ASN A 333 -16.67 -4.06 -25.17
N TYR A 334 -15.40 -4.04 -25.68
CA TYR A 334 -15.16 -4.37 -27.07
C TYR A 334 -15.63 -5.79 -27.40
N ASP A 335 -15.94 -6.02 -28.68
CA ASP A 335 -16.50 -7.29 -29.14
C ASP A 335 -15.39 -8.35 -29.37
N TRP A 336 -14.87 -8.91 -28.28
CA TRP A 336 -13.79 -9.89 -28.30
C TRP A 336 -14.14 -11.19 -29.04
N VAL A 337 -15.44 -11.48 -29.24
CA VAL A 337 -15.90 -12.69 -29.93
C VAL A 337 -15.76 -12.54 -31.44
N HIS A 338 -15.97 -11.31 -31.95
CA HIS A 338 -15.98 -11.05 -33.40
C HIS A 338 -14.82 -10.15 -33.85
N THR A 339 -14.02 -9.60 -32.94
CA THR A 339 -12.89 -8.71 -33.24
C THR A 339 -11.59 -9.42 -32.90
N ASP A 340 -10.91 -10.01 -33.88
CA ASP A 340 -9.68 -10.75 -33.68
C ASP A 340 -8.50 -9.80 -33.39
N ILE A 341 -8.01 -9.76 -32.17
CA ILE A 341 -6.84 -8.98 -31.77
C ILE A 341 -5.59 -9.91 -31.81
N LEU A 342 -4.92 -9.95 -32.95
CA LEU A 342 -3.79 -10.83 -33.18
C LEU A 342 -2.46 -10.22 -32.71
N LEU A 343 -2.30 -10.02 -31.40
CA LEU A 343 -1.02 -9.64 -30.81
C LEU A 343 0.03 -10.73 -31.10
N PRO A 344 1.25 -10.36 -31.53
CA PRO A 344 2.26 -11.36 -31.90
C PRO A 344 2.75 -12.17 -30.71
N ASP A 345 2.84 -13.48 -30.83
CA ASP A 345 3.25 -14.41 -29.76
C ASP A 345 4.63 -14.08 -29.18
N ASN A 346 5.55 -13.48 -29.99
CA ASN A 346 6.86 -13.05 -29.50
C ASN A 346 6.80 -11.87 -28.51
N LEU A 347 5.68 -11.17 -28.39
CA LEU A 347 5.43 -10.20 -27.34
C LEU A 347 5.32 -10.88 -25.98
N PHE A 348 4.77 -12.09 -25.94
CA PHE A 348 4.60 -12.86 -24.71
C PHE A 348 5.82 -13.69 -24.34
N SER A 349 6.46 -14.35 -25.31
CA SER A 349 7.72 -15.07 -25.08
C SER A 349 8.55 -15.17 -26.34
N ASN A 350 9.88 -15.05 -26.19
CA ASN A 350 10.81 -15.11 -27.29
C ASN A 350 12.19 -15.64 -26.85
N LYS A 351 13.15 -15.72 -27.76
CA LYS A 351 14.51 -16.20 -27.52
C LYS A 351 15.58 -15.10 -27.63
N HIS A 352 15.18 -13.83 -27.53
CA HIS A 352 16.13 -12.73 -27.57
C HIS A 352 17.08 -12.79 -26.38
N LYS A 353 18.33 -12.43 -26.58
CA LYS A 353 19.30 -12.25 -25.50
C LYS A 353 19.18 -10.83 -24.96
N THR A 354 18.97 -10.69 -23.66
CA THR A 354 18.97 -9.38 -23.01
C THR A 354 20.40 -8.87 -22.79
N PRO A 355 20.60 -7.56 -22.61
CA PRO A 355 21.92 -7.01 -22.25
C PRO A 355 22.50 -7.63 -20.96
N GLU A 356 21.63 -8.03 -20.03
CA GLU A 356 22.00 -8.69 -18.77
C GLU A 356 22.38 -10.17 -18.95
N GLY A 357 22.22 -10.73 -20.16
CA GLY A 357 22.57 -12.12 -20.50
C GLY A 357 21.41 -13.12 -20.38
N ASP A 358 20.23 -12.67 -19.98
CA ASP A 358 19.03 -13.52 -19.91
C ASP A 358 18.53 -13.91 -21.31
N THR A 359 17.76 -14.99 -21.38
CA THR A 359 17.09 -15.42 -22.61
C THR A 359 15.60 -15.11 -22.52
N GLY A 360 15.07 -14.42 -23.51
CA GLY A 360 13.68 -13.95 -23.57
C GLY A 360 13.46 -12.61 -22.90
N ASP A 361 12.69 -11.75 -23.54
CA ASP A 361 12.29 -10.44 -23.00
C ASP A 361 10.79 -10.16 -23.21
N GLY A 362 10.02 -11.21 -23.51
CA GLY A 362 8.56 -11.16 -23.58
C GLY A 362 7.92 -11.05 -22.20
N ILE A 363 6.58 -10.83 -22.17
CA ILE A 363 5.82 -10.61 -20.93
C ILE A 363 6.01 -11.79 -19.96
N LEU A 364 5.81 -13.04 -20.44
CA LEU A 364 5.98 -14.23 -19.62
C LEU A 364 7.45 -14.45 -19.24
N ASP A 365 8.39 -14.16 -20.17
CA ASP A 365 9.82 -14.35 -19.91
C ASP A 365 10.30 -13.43 -18.79
N VAL A 366 9.80 -12.21 -18.71
CA VAL A 366 10.13 -11.28 -17.64
C VAL A 366 9.47 -11.71 -16.33
N PHE A 367 8.17 -12.01 -16.34
CA PHE A 367 7.44 -12.31 -15.10
C PHE A 367 7.89 -13.65 -14.49
N ASP A 368 8.24 -14.66 -15.28
CA ASP A 368 8.73 -15.95 -14.78
C ASP A 368 10.04 -15.86 -13.98
N ARG A 369 10.78 -14.75 -14.10
CA ARG A 369 12.03 -14.55 -13.34
C ARG A 369 11.80 -14.10 -11.91
N TYR A 370 10.69 -13.40 -11.66
CA TYR A 370 10.39 -12.85 -10.34
C TYR A 370 9.52 -13.79 -9.53
N ASN A 371 9.73 -13.79 -8.22
CA ASN A 371 8.80 -14.39 -7.29
C ASN A 371 7.67 -13.42 -7.02
N PHE A 372 6.43 -13.94 -7.04
CA PHE A 372 5.23 -13.20 -6.69
C PHE A 372 4.69 -13.70 -5.35
N THR A 373 4.20 -12.79 -4.52
CA THR A 373 3.52 -13.11 -3.28
C THR A 373 2.19 -12.36 -3.22
N VAL A 374 1.14 -13.06 -2.80
CA VAL A 374 -0.17 -12.44 -2.59
C VAL A 374 -0.23 -11.65 -1.27
N ASN A 375 0.78 -11.82 -0.40
CA ASN A 375 0.80 -11.22 0.92
C ASN A 375 1.35 -9.80 0.88
N GLU A 376 0.47 -8.83 1.05
CA GLU A 376 0.79 -7.40 1.08
C GLU A 376 0.74 -6.81 2.49
N GLU A 377 -0.04 -7.40 3.39
CA GLU A 377 -0.71 -6.66 4.45
C GLU A 377 0.05 -6.56 5.78
N GLU A 378 1.06 -7.41 6.03
CA GLU A 378 1.76 -7.38 7.31
C GLU A 378 2.94 -6.40 7.35
N PRO A 379 2.86 -5.26 8.07
CA PRO A 379 3.95 -4.29 8.13
C PRO A 379 5.20 -4.83 8.82
N LEU A 380 5.03 -5.84 9.69
CA LEU A 380 6.13 -6.46 10.45
C LEU A 380 6.72 -7.72 9.78
N ASP A 381 6.13 -8.20 8.68
CA ASP A 381 6.55 -9.43 8.00
C ASP A 381 6.53 -9.23 6.49
N LYS A 382 7.68 -8.91 5.93
CA LYS A 382 7.82 -8.61 4.50
C LYS A 382 8.47 -9.78 3.75
N GLU A 383 7.84 -10.22 2.69
CA GLU A 383 8.45 -11.13 1.73
C GLU A 383 9.17 -10.33 0.65
N VAL A 384 10.42 -10.70 0.36
CA VAL A 384 11.23 -10.07 -0.70
C VAL A 384 10.83 -10.69 -2.05
N ALA A 385 9.67 -10.29 -2.54
CA ALA A 385 9.03 -10.75 -3.77
C ALA A 385 8.18 -9.61 -4.34
N ILE A 386 7.65 -9.77 -5.55
CA ILE A 386 6.68 -8.83 -6.09
C ILE A 386 5.36 -9.04 -5.35
N ASP A 387 4.94 -8.06 -4.58
CA ASP A 387 3.66 -8.02 -3.88
C ASP A 387 2.68 -7.04 -4.54
N PRO A 388 1.39 -7.05 -4.18
CA PRO A 388 0.42 -6.11 -4.75
C PRO A 388 0.72 -4.63 -4.46
N GLU A 389 1.40 -4.30 -3.36
CA GLU A 389 1.85 -2.93 -3.07
C GLU A 389 2.90 -2.47 -4.08
N LEU A 390 3.89 -3.31 -4.38
CA LEU A 390 4.91 -2.99 -5.38
C LEU A 390 4.30 -2.77 -6.75
N LEU A 391 3.31 -3.59 -7.08
CA LEU A 391 2.53 -3.40 -8.28
C LEU A 391 1.82 -2.04 -8.25
N GLY A 392 1.17 -1.68 -7.13
CA GLY A 392 0.55 -0.38 -6.93
C GLY A 392 1.54 0.77 -7.11
N LYS A 393 2.71 0.69 -6.50
CA LYS A 393 3.81 1.67 -6.64
C LYS A 393 4.31 1.78 -8.09
N ALA A 394 4.39 0.66 -8.80
CA ALA A 394 4.73 0.66 -10.22
C ALA A 394 3.64 1.35 -11.06
N TYR A 395 2.38 1.00 -10.82
CA TYR A 395 1.25 1.56 -11.56
C TYR A 395 1.02 3.04 -11.29
N GLU A 396 1.25 3.55 -10.10
CA GLU A 396 1.16 5.00 -9.86
C GLU A 396 2.10 5.79 -10.78
N ARG A 397 3.30 5.26 -11.04
CA ARG A 397 4.20 5.88 -12.04
C ARG A 397 3.60 5.86 -13.45
N PHE A 398 2.73 4.89 -13.77
CA PHE A 398 2.02 4.82 -15.05
C PHE A 398 0.74 5.63 -15.09
N ASN A 399 0.16 6.02 -13.95
CA ASN A 399 -1.06 6.82 -13.91
C ASN A 399 -0.87 8.19 -14.57
N ALA A 400 0.34 8.76 -14.51
CA ALA A 400 0.68 9.97 -15.25
C ALA A 400 0.61 9.81 -16.77
N ILE A 401 0.67 8.58 -17.31
CA ILE A 401 0.75 8.30 -18.75
C ILE A 401 -0.65 8.07 -19.30
N ARG A 402 -1.07 8.94 -20.22
CA ARG A 402 -2.36 8.88 -20.92
C ARG A 402 -2.13 8.86 -22.42
N GLN A 403 -3.20 8.58 -23.18
CA GLN A 403 -3.12 8.56 -24.64
C GLN A 403 -2.72 9.93 -25.22
N ASP A 404 -3.17 11.01 -24.61
CA ASP A 404 -2.91 12.40 -25.05
C ASP A 404 -1.50 12.91 -24.74
N ASN A 405 -0.80 12.35 -23.73
CA ASN A 405 0.54 12.78 -23.31
C ASN A 405 1.63 11.71 -23.51
N PHE A 406 1.31 10.61 -24.18
CA PHE A 406 2.24 9.47 -24.34
C PHE A 406 3.54 9.87 -25.05
N ASP A 407 3.46 10.69 -26.09
CA ASP A 407 4.64 11.15 -26.85
C ASP A 407 5.55 12.03 -25.99
N GLU A 408 4.99 12.90 -25.15
CA GLU A 408 5.72 13.70 -24.16
C GLU A 408 6.46 12.81 -23.15
N TYR A 409 5.78 11.74 -22.68
CA TYR A 409 6.40 10.76 -21.79
C TYR A 409 7.59 10.06 -22.44
N ILE A 410 7.47 9.62 -23.70
CA ILE A 410 8.55 8.97 -24.45
C ILE A 410 9.75 9.92 -24.64
N GLU A 411 9.50 11.19 -24.87
CA GLU A 411 10.57 12.20 -24.95
C GLU A 411 11.26 12.41 -23.59
N ALA A 412 10.51 12.49 -22.50
CA ALA A 412 11.05 12.60 -21.16
C ALA A 412 11.93 11.37 -20.81
N LEU A 413 11.46 10.18 -21.18
CA LEU A 413 12.20 8.93 -20.97
C LEU A 413 13.53 8.91 -21.74
N LYS A 414 13.56 9.37 -22.99
CA LYS A 414 14.79 9.47 -23.81
C LYS A 414 15.81 10.44 -23.21
N LYS A 415 15.36 11.50 -22.52
CA LYS A 415 16.21 12.47 -21.83
C LYS A 415 16.77 11.96 -20.49
N GLY A 416 16.24 10.84 -19.98
CA GLY A 416 16.75 10.12 -18.83
C GLY A 416 15.92 10.26 -17.54
N LYS A 417 16.34 9.53 -16.49
CA LYS A 417 15.62 9.37 -15.21
C LYS A 417 15.16 10.70 -14.58
N LYS A 418 15.96 11.77 -14.69
CA LYS A 418 15.61 13.08 -14.10
C LYS A 418 14.37 13.71 -14.76
N GLU A 419 14.27 13.63 -16.08
CA GLU A 419 13.12 14.18 -16.81
C GLU A 419 11.87 13.28 -16.68
N GLU A 420 12.03 11.95 -16.60
CA GLU A 420 10.95 11.04 -16.28
C GLU A 420 10.35 11.32 -14.90
N LEU A 421 11.19 11.53 -13.88
CA LEU A 421 10.74 11.91 -12.54
C LEU A 421 10.06 13.29 -12.52
N LYS A 422 10.54 14.22 -13.34
CA LYS A 422 9.91 15.53 -13.51
C LYS A 422 8.54 15.40 -14.14
N PHE A 423 8.38 14.56 -15.17
CA PHE A 423 7.09 14.26 -15.79
C PHE A 423 6.08 13.74 -14.75
N ASN A 424 6.43 12.71 -13.96
CA ASN A 424 5.55 12.18 -12.92
C ASN A 424 5.17 13.25 -11.87
N ARG A 425 6.14 14.06 -11.45
CA ARG A 425 5.90 15.19 -10.54
C ARG A 425 4.95 16.22 -11.14
N ASP A 426 5.09 16.50 -12.42
CA ASP A 426 4.27 17.49 -13.12
C ASP A 426 2.81 17.04 -13.22
N TYR A 427 2.54 15.73 -13.15
CA TYR A 427 1.19 15.14 -13.06
C TYR A 427 0.76 14.82 -11.62
N GLY A 428 1.55 15.22 -10.60
CA GLY A 428 1.17 15.15 -9.18
C GLY A 428 1.13 13.75 -8.56
N VAL A 429 1.89 12.80 -9.14
CA VAL A 429 1.88 11.39 -8.71
C VAL A 429 2.96 11.14 -7.66
N TYR A 430 2.54 10.78 -6.45
CA TYR A 430 3.40 10.47 -5.31
C TYR A 430 2.90 9.25 -4.57
N TYR A 431 3.73 8.23 -4.45
CA TYR A 431 3.39 7.03 -3.68
C TYR A 431 3.63 7.25 -2.18
N THR A 432 2.63 6.95 -1.36
CA THR A 432 2.74 7.05 0.11
C THR A 432 3.36 5.78 0.69
N PRO A 433 4.48 5.88 1.44
CA PRO A 433 5.10 4.71 2.07
C PRO A 433 4.14 3.97 2.99
N ARG A 434 4.18 2.63 2.98
CA ARG A 434 3.30 1.74 3.76
C ARG A 434 3.24 2.13 5.24
N GLU A 435 4.35 2.42 5.88
CA GLU A 435 4.41 2.80 7.29
C GLU A 435 3.63 4.08 7.60
N ILE A 436 3.68 5.05 6.69
CA ILE A 436 2.89 6.29 6.81
C ILE A 436 1.40 6.00 6.61
N VAL A 437 1.05 5.14 5.65
CA VAL A 437 -0.34 4.71 5.41
C VAL A 437 -0.92 4.08 6.67
N HIS A 438 -0.24 3.08 7.25
CA HIS A 438 -0.70 2.39 8.46
C HIS A 438 -0.82 3.33 9.65
N TYR A 439 0.16 4.22 9.84
CA TYR A 439 0.09 5.25 10.88
C TYR A 439 -1.16 6.13 10.75
N MET A 440 -1.42 6.67 9.55
CA MET A 440 -2.59 7.51 9.29
C MET A 440 -3.91 6.74 9.48
N CYS A 441 -3.95 5.48 9.05
CA CYS A 441 -5.11 4.60 9.22
C CYS A 441 -5.41 4.36 10.71
N ARG A 442 -4.41 4.01 11.52
CA ARG A 442 -4.57 3.80 12.97
C ARG A 442 -5.02 5.08 13.68
N GLN A 443 -4.38 6.22 13.39
CA GLN A 443 -4.79 7.50 13.99
C GLN A 443 -6.23 7.85 13.63
N SER A 444 -6.67 7.58 12.40
CA SER A 444 -8.05 7.79 11.98
C SER A 444 -9.04 6.91 12.76
N LEU A 445 -8.73 5.62 12.94
CA LEU A 445 -9.56 4.68 13.70
C LEU A 445 -9.59 5.03 15.20
N ILE A 446 -8.45 5.41 15.79
CA ILE A 446 -8.36 5.83 17.21
C ILE A 446 -9.28 7.01 17.47
N HIS A 447 -9.18 8.05 16.65
CA HIS A 447 -10.01 9.24 16.83
C HIS A 447 -11.49 9.03 16.49
N TYR A 448 -11.79 8.19 15.49
CA TYR A 448 -13.15 7.74 15.19
C TYR A 448 -13.78 7.04 16.39
N LEU A 449 -13.13 6.00 16.91
CA LEU A 449 -13.63 5.25 18.06
C LEU A 449 -13.79 6.13 19.31
N ASN A 450 -12.80 7.00 19.58
CA ASN A 450 -12.89 7.95 20.70
C ASN A 450 -14.14 8.87 20.60
N THR A 451 -14.47 9.31 19.40
CA THR A 451 -15.65 10.14 19.16
C THR A 451 -16.95 9.38 19.33
N GLU A 452 -17.04 8.17 18.78
CA GLU A 452 -18.27 7.37 18.82
C GLU A 452 -18.53 6.76 20.20
N LEU A 453 -17.47 6.39 20.94
CA LEU A 453 -17.57 5.85 22.31
C LEU A 453 -17.83 6.92 23.36
N LYS A 454 -17.79 8.21 23.01
CA LYS A 454 -18.16 9.33 23.88
C LYS A 454 -17.50 9.28 25.25
N GLU A 455 -16.19 9.08 25.28
CA GLU A 455 -15.37 9.00 26.50
C GLU A 455 -15.68 7.82 27.43
N SER A 456 -16.52 6.86 27.04
CA SER A 456 -16.76 5.63 27.81
C SER A 456 -15.53 4.72 27.88
N VAL A 457 -14.57 4.91 26.98
CA VAL A 457 -13.27 4.22 26.93
C VAL A 457 -12.18 5.29 26.87
N PRO A 458 -11.14 5.23 27.72
CA PRO A 458 -10.00 6.14 27.66
C PRO A 458 -9.31 6.13 26.29
N LEU A 459 -8.92 7.30 25.79
CA LEU A 459 -8.20 7.44 24.53
C LEU A 459 -6.89 6.60 24.52
N GLU A 460 -6.22 6.50 25.66
CA GLU A 460 -4.99 5.72 25.82
C GLU A 460 -5.25 4.23 25.61
N ASP A 461 -6.37 3.70 26.12
CA ASP A 461 -6.76 2.30 25.95
C ASP A 461 -7.15 2.00 24.51
N ILE A 462 -7.85 2.92 23.83
CA ILE A 462 -8.15 2.83 22.40
C ILE A 462 -6.84 2.84 21.60
N GLY A 463 -5.93 3.75 21.91
CA GLY A 463 -4.61 3.83 21.29
C GLY A 463 -3.79 2.55 21.50
N PHE A 464 -3.76 2.04 22.72
CA PHE A 464 -3.10 0.77 23.02
C PHE A 464 -3.70 -0.39 22.23
N PHE A 465 -5.02 -0.50 22.19
CA PHE A 465 -5.74 -1.54 21.45
C PHE A 465 -5.40 -1.49 19.96
N ILE A 466 -5.62 -0.37 19.29
CA ILE A 466 -5.41 -0.25 17.83
C ILE A 466 -3.94 -0.44 17.45
N ASN A 467 -3.00 0.12 18.22
CA ASN A 467 -1.57 0.03 17.89
C ASN A 467 -0.97 -1.37 18.17
N ASN A 468 -1.65 -2.22 18.93
CA ASN A 468 -1.13 -3.54 19.31
C ASN A 468 -2.03 -4.71 18.88
N CYS A 469 -3.01 -4.49 17.99
CA CYS A 469 -3.99 -5.51 17.57
C CYS A 469 -3.34 -6.86 17.24
N THR A 470 -2.34 -6.89 16.35
CA THR A 470 -1.67 -8.13 15.94
C THR A 470 -1.05 -8.89 17.11
N LEU A 471 -0.39 -8.18 18.04
CA LEU A 471 0.22 -8.80 19.24
C LEU A 471 -0.83 -9.28 20.24
N LEU A 472 -1.94 -8.56 20.34
CA LEU A 472 -3.08 -8.94 21.17
C LEU A 472 -3.77 -10.19 20.63
N VAL A 473 -3.98 -10.30 19.31
CA VAL A 473 -4.52 -11.51 18.67
C VAL A 473 -3.72 -12.74 19.05
N ASP A 474 -2.39 -12.66 18.91
CA ASP A 474 -1.50 -13.79 19.22
C ASP A 474 -1.53 -14.15 20.70
N ASN A 475 -1.38 -13.15 21.56
CA ASN A 475 -1.36 -13.37 23.01
C ASN A 475 -2.68 -13.94 23.53
N ASP A 476 -3.80 -13.35 23.14
CA ASP A 476 -5.11 -13.70 23.69
C ASP A 476 -5.66 -15.00 23.11
N THR A 477 -5.27 -15.37 21.87
CA THR A 477 -5.51 -16.70 21.33
C THR A 477 -4.84 -17.77 22.18
N VAL A 478 -3.55 -17.60 22.51
CA VAL A 478 -2.84 -18.54 23.40
C VAL A 478 -3.46 -18.56 24.79
N ALA A 479 -3.83 -17.41 25.34
CA ALA A 479 -4.50 -17.34 26.65
C ALA A 479 -5.83 -18.11 26.65
N THR A 480 -6.65 -17.96 25.60
CA THR A 480 -7.93 -18.66 25.42
C THR A 480 -7.75 -20.16 25.34
N GLU A 481 -6.79 -20.65 24.57
CA GLU A 481 -6.50 -22.08 24.45
C GLU A 481 -6.04 -22.68 25.77
N LYS A 482 -5.18 -21.97 26.53
CA LYS A 482 -4.72 -22.40 27.86
C LYS A 482 -5.86 -22.42 28.88
N GLN A 483 -6.74 -21.42 28.81
CA GLN A 483 -7.91 -21.36 29.69
C GLN A 483 -8.85 -22.57 29.46
N LYS A 484 -9.12 -22.94 28.21
CA LYS A 484 -9.90 -24.15 27.87
C LYS A 484 -9.25 -25.41 28.41
N LYS A 485 -7.93 -25.55 28.31
CA LYS A 485 -7.19 -26.69 28.86
C LYS A 485 -7.26 -26.74 30.40
N ILE A 486 -7.31 -25.61 31.10
CA ILE A 486 -7.53 -25.55 32.55
C ILE A 486 -8.96 -26.00 32.90
N GLU A 487 -9.96 -25.50 32.18
CA GLU A 487 -11.38 -25.88 32.38
C GLU A 487 -11.60 -27.38 32.15
N ASN A 488 -10.90 -27.95 31.15
CA ASN A 488 -10.93 -29.40 30.89
C ASN A 488 -10.08 -30.24 31.87
N GLY A 489 -9.40 -29.63 32.84
CA GLY A 489 -8.55 -30.35 33.81
C GLY A 489 -7.19 -30.81 33.25
N GLU A 490 -6.82 -30.41 32.02
CA GLU A 490 -5.55 -30.77 31.36
C GLU A 490 -4.35 -29.95 31.88
N LEU A 491 -4.61 -28.74 32.35
CA LEU A 491 -3.61 -27.84 32.93
C LEU A 491 -4.07 -27.34 34.30
N LYS A 492 -3.10 -27.15 35.22
CA LYS A 492 -3.37 -26.62 36.59
C LYS A 492 -3.33 -25.10 36.65
N SER A 493 -2.55 -24.45 35.80
CA SER A 493 -2.41 -22.99 35.74
C SER A 493 -1.92 -22.55 34.36
N SER A 494 -2.17 -21.30 34.01
CA SER A 494 -1.63 -20.66 32.79
C SER A 494 -0.68 -19.53 33.15
N ILE A 495 0.47 -19.50 32.49
CA ILE A 495 1.40 -18.36 32.54
C ILE A 495 0.96 -17.20 31.65
N TYR A 496 0.01 -17.43 30.75
CA TYR A 496 -0.55 -16.41 29.86
C TYR A 496 -1.77 -15.78 30.53
N SER A 497 -1.80 -14.46 30.54
CA SER A 497 -2.95 -13.65 30.94
C SER A 497 -3.40 -12.80 29.79
N TYR A 498 -4.67 -12.46 29.77
CA TYR A 498 -5.23 -11.51 28.79
C TYR A 498 -4.57 -10.14 28.96
N LYS A 499 -4.23 -9.50 27.84
CA LYS A 499 -3.54 -8.20 27.81
C LYS A 499 -4.44 -7.07 27.31
N MET A 500 -5.61 -7.39 26.80
CA MET A 500 -6.57 -6.38 26.37
C MET A 500 -6.98 -5.49 27.56
N PRO A 501 -7.01 -4.16 27.40
CA PRO A 501 -7.52 -3.27 28.44
C PRO A 501 -8.96 -3.60 28.83
N GLU A 502 -9.28 -3.55 30.13
CA GLU A 502 -10.60 -3.93 30.65
C GLU A 502 -11.71 -3.04 30.08
N SER A 503 -11.44 -1.77 29.85
CA SER A 503 -12.35 -0.83 29.19
C SER A 503 -12.74 -1.25 27.79
N ILE A 504 -11.77 -1.79 27.01
CA ILE A 504 -12.01 -2.34 25.66
C ILE A 504 -12.84 -3.61 25.76
N VAL A 505 -12.49 -4.54 26.67
CA VAL A 505 -13.22 -5.79 26.86
C VAL A 505 -14.70 -5.53 27.20
N LYS A 506 -14.99 -4.61 28.12
CA LYS A 506 -16.36 -4.23 28.50
C LYS A 506 -17.17 -3.64 27.36
N ASN A 507 -16.53 -3.03 26.39
CA ASN A 507 -17.15 -2.39 25.23
C ASN A 507 -16.92 -3.16 23.91
N ALA A 508 -16.42 -4.40 23.97
CA ALA A 508 -15.99 -5.17 22.80
C ALA A 508 -17.07 -5.29 21.70
N ASP A 509 -18.32 -5.59 22.05
CA ASP A 509 -19.43 -5.68 21.11
C ASP A 509 -19.74 -4.31 20.45
N THR A 510 -19.71 -3.24 21.22
CA THR A 510 -19.94 -1.89 20.68
C THR A 510 -18.81 -1.46 19.74
N ILE A 511 -17.55 -1.73 20.12
CA ILE A 511 -16.37 -1.43 19.29
C ILE A 511 -16.42 -2.23 18.00
N ASP A 512 -16.72 -3.55 18.07
CA ASP A 512 -16.82 -4.38 16.87
C ASP A 512 -17.92 -3.89 15.91
N ARG A 513 -19.10 -3.51 16.43
CA ARG A 513 -20.17 -2.91 15.61
C ARG A 513 -19.75 -1.59 14.97
N LEU A 514 -19.07 -0.70 15.70
CA LEU A 514 -18.55 0.55 15.15
C LEU A 514 -17.54 0.29 14.04
N LEU A 515 -16.60 -0.65 14.22
CA LEU A 515 -15.63 -1.04 13.22
C LEU A 515 -16.27 -1.75 12.00
N ALA A 516 -17.37 -2.48 12.21
CA ALA A 516 -18.10 -3.12 11.13
C ALA A 516 -18.83 -2.12 10.20
N HIS A 517 -19.30 -0.99 10.74
CA HIS A 517 -20.15 -0.05 9.99
C HIS A 517 -19.46 1.29 9.69
N VAL A 518 -18.15 1.39 9.97
CA VAL A 518 -17.38 2.59 9.62
C VAL A 518 -17.39 2.82 8.12
N THR A 519 -17.75 4.01 7.68
CA THR A 519 -17.72 4.41 6.27
C THR A 519 -16.48 5.25 5.97
N VAL A 520 -15.73 4.85 4.96
CA VAL A 520 -14.42 5.43 4.64
C VAL A 520 -14.37 5.85 3.19
N CYS A 521 -13.84 7.03 2.90
CA CYS A 521 -13.60 7.50 1.55
C CYS A 521 -12.17 7.99 1.35
N ASP A 522 -11.58 7.56 0.23
CA ASP A 522 -10.38 8.18 -0.33
C ASP A 522 -10.75 8.94 -1.61
N PRO A 523 -10.80 10.27 -1.60
CA PRO A 523 -11.18 11.08 -2.75
C PRO A 523 -10.09 11.23 -3.81
N ALA A 524 -8.92 10.63 -3.61
CA ALA A 524 -7.79 10.57 -4.56
C ALA A 524 -7.10 9.21 -4.42
N VAL A 525 -7.87 8.14 -4.67
CA VAL A 525 -7.57 6.78 -4.23
C VAL A 525 -6.27 6.20 -4.81
N GLY A 526 -5.80 6.71 -5.94
CA GLY A 526 -4.58 6.23 -6.58
C GLY A 526 -4.59 4.70 -6.76
N SER A 527 -3.54 4.05 -6.34
CA SER A 527 -3.42 2.58 -6.34
C SER A 527 -4.14 1.87 -5.17
N GLY A 528 -4.89 2.57 -4.34
CA GLY A 528 -5.66 1.99 -3.23
C GLY A 528 -4.87 1.76 -1.94
N ALA A 529 -3.80 2.50 -1.68
CA ALA A 529 -2.96 2.31 -0.51
C ALA A 529 -3.73 2.51 0.81
N PHE A 530 -4.48 3.61 0.95
CA PHE A 530 -5.28 3.87 2.16
C PHE A 530 -6.47 2.92 2.32
N PRO A 531 -7.26 2.60 1.28
CA PRO A 531 -8.29 1.57 1.35
C PRO A 531 -7.79 0.24 1.89
N VAL A 532 -6.70 -0.29 1.34
CA VAL A 532 -6.09 -1.56 1.78
C VAL A 532 -5.56 -1.43 3.21
N GLY A 533 -4.88 -0.34 3.55
CA GLY A 533 -4.35 -0.09 4.89
C GLY A 533 -5.46 0.00 5.95
N LEU A 534 -6.56 0.75 5.69
CA LEU A 534 -7.69 0.82 6.62
C LEU A 534 -8.42 -0.51 6.77
N MET A 535 -8.60 -1.24 5.69
CA MET A 535 -9.16 -2.58 5.74
C MET A 535 -8.32 -3.48 6.64
N TYR A 536 -6.99 -3.50 6.46
CA TYR A 536 -6.09 -4.28 7.30
C TYR A 536 -6.23 -3.92 8.78
N GLU A 537 -6.09 -2.64 9.15
CA GLU A 537 -6.13 -2.21 10.55
C GLU A 537 -7.50 -2.49 11.18
N THR A 538 -8.60 -2.28 10.44
CA THR A 538 -9.95 -2.59 10.92
C THR A 538 -10.15 -4.09 11.14
N VAL A 539 -9.65 -4.93 10.23
CA VAL A 539 -9.74 -6.39 10.34
C VAL A 539 -8.93 -6.89 11.51
N GLN A 540 -7.69 -6.40 11.70
CA GLN A 540 -6.86 -6.78 12.85
C GLN A 540 -7.51 -6.39 14.18
N ALA A 541 -8.10 -5.19 14.25
CA ALA A 541 -8.84 -4.75 15.44
C ALA A 541 -10.03 -5.68 15.74
N ARG A 542 -10.81 -6.05 14.72
CA ARG A 542 -11.95 -6.98 14.89
C ARG A 542 -11.50 -8.39 15.25
N LEU A 543 -10.39 -8.89 14.71
CA LEU A 543 -9.79 -10.18 15.08
C LEU A 543 -9.34 -10.18 16.54
N ALA A 544 -8.75 -9.09 17.03
CA ALA A 544 -8.32 -8.97 18.42
C ALA A 544 -9.48 -9.06 19.43
N LEU A 545 -10.71 -8.72 19.00
CA LEU A 545 -11.91 -8.85 19.83
C LEU A 545 -12.50 -10.27 19.83
N ASN A 546 -12.05 -11.18 18.96
CA ASN A 546 -12.63 -12.52 18.85
C ASN A 546 -12.57 -13.34 20.13
N ALA A 547 -11.52 -13.14 20.96
CA ALA A 547 -11.40 -13.82 22.26
C ALA A 547 -12.53 -13.48 23.23
N TYR A 548 -13.23 -12.36 23.02
CA TYR A 548 -14.25 -11.80 23.91
C TYR A 548 -15.67 -11.85 23.33
N LEU A 549 -15.79 -12.17 22.02
CA LEU A 549 -17.05 -12.18 21.28
C LEU A 549 -17.34 -13.60 20.78
N GLY A 550 -18.24 -14.32 21.40
CA GLY A 550 -18.48 -15.75 21.26
C GLY A 550 -19.18 -16.23 19.99
N ASN A 551 -18.98 -15.67 18.78
CA ASN A 551 -19.73 -16.02 17.56
C ASN A 551 -18.86 -16.59 16.42
N GLY A 552 -19.33 -17.65 15.80
CA GLY A 552 -18.69 -18.70 15.03
C GLY A 552 -18.24 -18.42 13.59
N SER A 553 -18.34 -17.26 12.95
CA SER A 553 -17.86 -17.05 11.57
C SER A 553 -16.94 -15.83 11.43
N ARG A 554 -16.19 -15.54 12.46
CA ARG A 554 -15.36 -14.36 12.60
C ARG A 554 -13.95 -14.62 12.03
N THR A 555 -13.84 -14.68 10.71
CA THR A 555 -12.57 -14.89 10.00
C THR A 555 -12.08 -13.60 9.33
N ALA A 556 -10.77 -13.52 9.06
CA ALA A 556 -10.18 -12.40 8.33
C ALA A 556 -10.87 -12.20 6.97
N TYR A 557 -11.10 -13.30 6.22
CA TYR A 557 -11.80 -13.28 4.94
C TYR A 557 -13.19 -12.61 5.02
N ASN A 558 -14.01 -13.03 6.02
CA ASN A 558 -15.36 -12.47 6.18
C ASN A 558 -15.33 -11.00 6.56
N PHE A 559 -14.37 -10.57 7.39
CA PHE A 559 -14.21 -9.17 7.77
C PHE A 559 -13.72 -8.31 6.60
N LYS A 560 -12.75 -8.79 5.83
CA LYS A 560 -12.27 -8.09 4.64
C LYS A 560 -13.39 -7.93 3.62
N ARG A 561 -14.11 -9.03 3.32
CA ARG A 561 -15.23 -8.99 2.40
C ARG A 561 -16.30 -7.99 2.82
N HIS A 562 -16.70 -8.03 4.08
CA HIS A 562 -17.67 -7.10 4.63
C HIS A 562 -17.18 -5.63 4.51
N PHE A 563 -15.92 -5.37 4.85
CA PHE A 563 -15.36 -4.02 4.76
C PHE A 563 -15.34 -3.50 3.32
N ILE A 564 -14.99 -4.34 2.35
CA ILE A 564 -15.00 -3.97 0.93
C ILE A 564 -16.42 -3.71 0.43
N GLU A 565 -17.40 -4.53 0.82
CA GLU A 565 -18.79 -4.41 0.36
C GLU A 565 -19.52 -3.23 1.00
N GLU A 566 -19.29 -2.96 2.29
CA GLU A 566 -20.12 -2.02 3.05
C GLU A 566 -19.39 -0.70 3.37
N SER A 567 -18.10 -0.75 3.74
CA SER A 567 -17.40 0.36 4.39
C SER A 567 -16.63 1.26 3.44
N LEU A 568 -16.14 0.71 2.32
CA LEU A 568 -15.07 1.31 1.54
C LEU A 568 -15.54 2.01 0.27
N TYR A 569 -15.05 3.25 0.06
CA TYR A 569 -15.31 4.07 -1.12
C TYR A 569 -14.04 4.79 -1.58
N GLY A 570 -13.88 4.95 -2.90
CA GLY A 570 -12.73 5.65 -3.46
C GLY A 570 -13.02 6.28 -4.82
N VAL A 571 -12.34 7.38 -5.10
CA VAL A 571 -12.48 8.13 -6.36
C VAL A 571 -11.11 8.47 -6.91
N ASP A 572 -10.92 8.31 -8.20
CA ASP A 572 -9.74 8.84 -8.89
C ASP A 572 -10.09 9.32 -10.29
N ILE A 573 -9.37 10.32 -10.76
CA ILE A 573 -9.55 10.85 -12.13
C ILE A 573 -8.96 9.90 -13.19
N ASP A 574 -7.96 9.08 -12.81
CA ASP A 574 -7.31 8.12 -13.70
C ASP A 574 -8.00 6.75 -13.66
N PRO A 575 -8.52 6.24 -14.78
CA PRO A 575 -9.17 4.93 -14.81
C PRO A 575 -8.19 3.77 -14.51
N GLY A 576 -6.90 3.92 -14.81
CA GLY A 576 -5.89 2.92 -14.50
C GLY A 576 -5.65 2.81 -13.00
N ALA A 577 -5.66 3.94 -12.26
CA ALA A 577 -5.60 3.95 -10.80
C ALA A 577 -6.78 3.18 -10.19
N VAL A 578 -7.99 3.45 -10.66
CA VAL A 578 -9.22 2.76 -10.23
C VAL A 578 -9.11 1.24 -10.42
N GLU A 579 -8.66 0.79 -11.60
CA GLU A 579 -8.49 -0.64 -11.89
C GLU A 579 -7.47 -1.30 -10.95
N ILE A 580 -6.36 -0.63 -10.64
CA ILE A 580 -5.35 -1.16 -9.71
C ILE A 580 -5.85 -1.19 -8.27
N ALA A 581 -6.55 -0.17 -7.82
CA ALA A 581 -7.15 -0.17 -6.50
C ALA A 581 -8.13 -1.35 -6.33
N ARG A 582 -8.99 -1.59 -7.33
CA ARG A 582 -9.89 -2.75 -7.36
C ARG A 582 -9.12 -4.07 -7.35
N LEU A 583 -8.07 -4.19 -8.17
CA LEU A 583 -7.22 -5.38 -8.24
C LEU A 583 -6.61 -5.72 -6.88
N ARG A 584 -6.03 -4.74 -6.18
CA ARG A 584 -5.43 -4.94 -4.85
C ARG A 584 -6.47 -5.39 -3.82
N LEU A 585 -7.66 -4.78 -3.82
CA LEU A 585 -8.76 -5.21 -2.94
C LEU A 585 -9.21 -6.66 -3.21
N TRP A 586 -9.26 -7.08 -4.46
CA TRP A 586 -9.56 -8.48 -4.80
C TRP A 586 -8.44 -9.44 -4.39
N LEU A 587 -7.17 -9.06 -4.61
CA LEU A 587 -6.03 -9.86 -4.16
C LEU A 587 -6.04 -10.05 -2.65
N SER A 588 -6.38 -9.02 -1.89
CA SER A 588 -6.44 -9.10 -0.43
C SER A 588 -7.50 -10.08 0.08
N LEU A 589 -8.58 -10.32 -0.68
CA LEU A 589 -9.59 -11.33 -0.34
C LEU A 589 -9.08 -12.75 -0.54
N VAL A 590 -8.30 -13.00 -1.58
CA VAL A 590 -7.86 -14.35 -1.91
C VAL A 590 -6.67 -14.84 -1.09
N VAL A 591 -6.00 -13.95 -0.37
CA VAL A 591 -4.81 -14.28 0.44
C VAL A 591 -5.14 -15.23 1.59
N ASP A 592 -6.25 -15.02 2.28
CA ASP A 592 -6.58 -15.71 3.54
C ASP A 592 -7.15 -17.12 3.36
N GLU A 593 -7.50 -17.51 2.14
CA GLU A 593 -8.12 -18.79 1.85
C GLU A 593 -7.21 -19.66 0.97
N ASP A 594 -6.97 -20.89 1.42
CA ASP A 594 -6.21 -21.86 0.63
C ASP A 594 -7.12 -22.70 -0.24
N ASP A 595 -8.34 -23.02 0.23
CA ASP A 595 -9.33 -23.78 -0.53
C ASP A 595 -10.23 -22.81 -1.30
N PHE A 596 -10.13 -22.86 -2.63
CA PHE A 596 -10.94 -22.02 -3.53
C PHE A 596 -12.46 -22.16 -3.27
N ARG A 597 -12.94 -23.33 -2.84
CA ARG A 597 -14.37 -23.58 -2.54
C ARG A 597 -14.92 -22.70 -1.42
N ASN A 598 -14.05 -22.21 -0.54
CA ASN A 598 -14.43 -21.29 0.54
C ASN A 598 -14.58 -19.84 0.06
N ILE A 599 -14.06 -19.54 -1.13
CA ILE A 599 -14.09 -18.18 -1.68
C ILE A 599 -15.40 -17.95 -2.40
N LYS A 600 -16.16 -16.97 -1.93
CA LYS A 600 -17.32 -16.47 -2.68
C LYS A 600 -16.83 -15.68 -3.90
N PRO A 601 -17.61 -15.61 -4.98
CA PRO A 601 -17.30 -14.76 -6.12
C PRO A 601 -16.93 -13.35 -5.68
N LEU A 602 -15.94 -12.75 -6.34
CA LEU A 602 -15.44 -11.41 -5.98
C LEU A 602 -16.56 -10.38 -6.11
N PRO A 603 -16.69 -9.44 -5.16
CA PRO A 603 -17.73 -8.43 -5.20
C PRO A 603 -17.52 -7.46 -6.36
N ASN A 604 -18.62 -6.90 -6.87
CA ASN A 604 -18.56 -5.84 -7.85
C ASN A 604 -18.15 -4.52 -7.19
N LEU A 605 -17.05 -3.92 -7.66
CA LEU A 605 -16.52 -2.66 -7.13
C LEU A 605 -16.83 -1.45 -8.02
N ASP A 606 -17.70 -1.60 -9.02
CA ASP A 606 -17.93 -0.60 -10.07
C ASP A 606 -18.44 0.73 -9.52
N TYR A 607 -19.25 0.70 -8.45
CA TYR A 607 -19.79 1.88 -7.77
C TYR A 607 -19.23 2.06 -6.35
N LYS A 608 -18.10 1.43 -6.02
CA LYS A 608 -17.35 1.61 -4.77
C LYS A 608 -16.04 2.35 -5.01
N ILE A 609 -15.28 1.91 -6.00
CA ILE A 609 -14.05 2.56 -6.45
C ILE A 609 -14.31 3.06 -7.87
N VAL A 610 -14.46 4.37 -8.04
CA VAL A 610 -14.99 4.95 -9.28
C VAL A 610 -14.05 5.98 -9.90
N LYS A 611 -14.18 6.13 -11.23
CA LYS A 611 -13.51 7.21 -11.95
C LYS A 611 -14.33 8.49 -11.81
N GLY A 612 -13.65 9.60 -11.45
CA GLY A 612 -14.30 10.91 -11.44
C GLY A 612 -13.42 12.04 -10.92
N ASP A 613 -13.83 13.27 -11.17
CA ASP A 613 -13.21 14.45 -10.59
C ASP A 613 -13.89 14.77 -9.23
N SER A 614 -13.18 14.45 -8.15
CA SER A 614 -13.66 14.64 -6.78
C SER A 614 -13.96 16.09 -6.39
N LEU A 615 -13.40 17.06 -7.08
CA LEU A 615 -13.57 18.48 -6.76
C LEU A 615 -14.82 19.09 -7.43
N LEU A 616 -15.34 18.46 -8.47
CA LEU A 616 -16.59 18.86 -9.09
C LEU A 616 -17.79 18.31 -8.31
N GLY A 617 -18.97 18.86 -8.48
CA GLY A 617 -20.13 18.38 -7.77
C GLY A 617 -21.47 18.91 -8.31
N TYR A 618 -22.51 18.15 -8.02
CA TYR A 618 -23.88 18.49 -8.36
C TYR A 618 -24.39 19.64 -7.46
N PRO A 619 -24.97 20.71 -8.03
CA PRO A 619 -25.28 21.91 -7.26
C PRO A 619 -26.49 21.75 -6.34
N TYR A 620 -27.31 20.72 -6.53
CA TYR A 620 -28.55 20.48 -5.80
C TYR A 620 -28.62 19.09 -5.18
N LYS A 621 -29.66 18.76 -4.40
CA LYS A 621 -29.94 17.39 -3.96
C LYS A 621 -30.41 16.58 -5.18
N PRO A 622 -29.68 15.55 -5.62
CA PRO A 622 -30.08 14.75 -6.77
C PRO A 622 -31.38 13.99 -6.49
N PRO A 623 -32.32 13.91 -7.45
CA PRO A 623 -33.47 13.00 -7.37
C PRO A 623 -33.04 11.55 -7.64
N LYS A 624 -33.95 10.57 -7.40
CA LYS A 624 -33.74 9.14 -7.71
C LYS A 624 -32.59 8.45 -6.99
N LEU A 625 -32.06 9.00 -5.90
CA LEU A 625 -30.94 8.38 -5.17
C LEU A 625 -31.34 7.01 -4.59
N GLU A 626 -32.57 6.85 -4.09
CA GLU A 626 -33.07 5.57 -3.55
C GLU A 626 -33.18 4.49 -4.64
N GLU A 627 -33.47 4.87 -5.88
CA GLU A 627 -33.54 3.93 -7.01
C GLU A 627 -32.15 3.44 -7.39
N ILE A 628 -31.14 4.35 -7.43
CA ILE A 628 -29.74 3.96 -7.67
C ILE A 628 -29.26 3.03 -6.57
N GLU A 629 -29.48 3.38 -5.31
CA GLU A 629 -29.07 2.60 -4.14
C GLU A 629 -29.59 1.16 -4.22
N LYS A 630 -30.88 0.99 -4.51
CA LYS A 630 -31.48 -0.33 -4.63
C LYS A 630 -30.85 -1.16 -5.76
N LEU A 631 -30.58 -0.55 -6.91
CA LEU A 631 -29.95 -1.23 -8.04
C LEU A 631 -28.49 -1.60 -7.73
N GLU A 632 -27.77 -0.76 -6.97
CA GLU A 632 -26.40 -1.05 -6.52
C GLU A 632 -26.38 -2.21 -5.53
N GLU A 633 -27.30 -2.27 -4.56
CA GLU A 633 -27.46 -3.40 -3.63
C GLU A 633 -27.71 -4.72 -4.39
N GLU A 634 -28.55 -4.71 -5.42
CA GLU A 634 -28.79 -5.87 -6.28
C GLU A 634 -27.53 -6.28 -7.07
N LEU A 635 -26.71 -5.31 -7.50
CA LEU A 635 -25.52 -5.54 -8.32
C LEU A 635 -24.34 -6.13 -7.55
N VAL A 636 -24.14 -5.77 -6.27
CA VAL A 636 -22.93 -6.10 -5.49
C VAL A 636 -22.59 -7.59 -5.54
N ASN A 637 -23.59 -8.45 -5.35
CA ASN A 637 -23.43 -9.92 -5.31
C ASN A 637 -23.97 -10.64 -6.54
N GLU A 638 -24.38 -9.92 -7.59
CA GLU A 638 -24.88 -10.56 -8.80
C GLU A 638 -23.73 -11.23 -9.58
N THR A 639 -23.90 -12.51 -9.93
CA THR A 639 -22.89 -13.31 -10.62
C THR A 639 -23.22 -13.57 -12.09
N ARG A 640 -24.52 -13.46 -12.46
CA ARG A 640 -24.98 -13.76 -13.82
C ARG A 640 -24.65 -12.61 -14.79
N PRO A 641 -23.82 -12.81 -15.82
CA PRO A 641 -23.32 -11.73 -16.68
C PRO A 641 -24.40 -10.89 -17.36
N LEU A 642 -25.50 -11.51 -17.80
CA LEU A 642 -26.59 -10.80 -18.47
C LEU A 642 -27.33 -9.87 -17.52
N ILE A 643 -27.63 -10.34 -16.29
CA ILE A 643 -28.33 -9.53 -15.28
C ILE A 643 -27.42 -8.42 -14.78
N LYS A 644 -26.15 -8.73 -14.54
CA LYS A 644 -25.14 -7.76 -14.16
C LYS A 644 -25.02 -6.60 -15.16
N ASN A 645 -25.00 -6.93 -16.45
CA ASN A 645 -24.95 -5.92 -17.51
C ASN A 645 -26.25 -5.09 -17.59
N ASP A 646 -27.42 -5.70 -17.37
CA ASP A 646 -28.70 -4.99 -17.34
C ASP A 646 -28.80 -4.04 -16.15
N LEU A 647 -28.38 -4.48 -14.96
CA LEU A 647 -28.35 -3.63 -13.77
C LEU A 647 -27.39 -2.44 -13.95
N ARG A 648 -26.17 -2.70 -14.44
CA ARG A 648 -25.20 -1.62 -14.76
C ARG A 648 -25.79 -0.62 -15.74
N LYS A 649 -26.40 -1.11 -16.82
CA LYS A 649 -27.02 -0.23 -17.83
C LYS A 649 -28.09 0.66 -17.22
N LYS A 650 -28.96 0.12 -16.36
CA LYS A 650 -30.00 0.90 -15.68
C LYS A 650 -29.41 1.99 -14.77
N ILE A 651 -28.41 1.61 -13.97
CA ILE A 651 -27.71 2.55 -13.09
C ILE A 651 -27.04 3.66 -13.92
N ASP A 652 -26.29 3.30 -14.95
CA ASP A 652 -25.56 4.24 -15.82
C ASP A 652 -26.52 5.20 -16.56
N GLU A 653 -27.70 4.72 -16.99
CA GLU A 653 -28.73 5.56 -17.63
C GLU A 653 -29.26 6.61 -16.64
N ILE A 654 -29.53 6.24 -15.38
CA ILE A 654 -29.99 7.17 -14.36
C ILE A 654 -28.89 8.19 -14.02
N ILE A 655 -27.67 7.71 -13.79
CA ILE A 655 -26.51 8.57 -13.51
C ILE A 655 -26.28 9.55 -14.66
N LYS A 656 -26.28 9.07 -15.91
CA LYS A 656 -26.09 9.91 -17.08
C LYS A 656 -27.19 11.00 -17.22
N GLU A 657 -28.45 10.65 -16.96
CA GLU A 657 -29.55 11.62 -16.92
C GLU A 657 -29.26 12.72 -15.90
N LEU A 658 -28.87 12.34 -14.68
CA LEU A 658 -28.59 13.29 -13.60
C LEU A 658 -27.40 14.19 -13.92
N LEU A 659 -26.29 13.61 -14.41
CA LEU A 659 -25.09 14.38 -14.75
C LEU A 659 -25.32 15.33 -15.94
N SER A 660 -26.11 14.92 -16.94
CA SER A 660 -26.47 15.80 -18.08
C SER A 660 -27.28 17.00 -17.64
N ARG A 661 -28.22 16.83 -16.72
CA ARG A 661 -28.99 17.94 -16.13
C ARG A 661 -28.10 18.92 -15.35
N ALA A 662 -27.06 18.40 -14.67
CA ALA A 662 -26.10 19.25 -13.99
C ALA A 662 -25.25 20.04 -15.00
N GLU A 663 -24.84 19.44 -16.12
CA GLU A 663 -24.08 20.09 -17.20
C GLU A 663 -24.85 21.26 -17.81
N GLU A 664 -26.14 21.10 -18.10
CA GLU A 664 -27.02 22.17 -18.59
C GLU A 664 -27.09 23.37 -17.63
N THR A 665 -27.04 23.11 -16.33
CA THR A 665 -27.11 24.15 -15.27
C THR A 665 -25.76 24.83 -15.04
N LEU A 666 -24.67 24.07 -15.08
CA LEU A 666 -23.32 24.53 -14.70
C LEU A 666 -22.51 25.08 -15.86
N GLY A 667 -22.85 24.68 -17.12
CA GLY A 667 -22.14 25.07 -18.33
C GLY A 667 -20.79 24.37 -18.53
N PHE A 668 -20.52 23.28 -17.77
CA PHE A 668 -19.35 22.40 -17.96
C PHE A 668 -19.76 20.96 -17.67
N LYS A 669 -19.01 20.03 -18.26
CA LYS A 669 -19.27 18.59 -18.14
C LYS A 669 -18.94 18.11 -16.73
N LEU A 670 -19.91 17.44 -16.10
CA LEU A 670 -19.76 16.74 -14.84
C LEU A 670 -19.74 15.23 -15.12
N ASP A 671 -18.72 14.53 -14.64
CA ASP A 671 -18.57 13.09 -14.81
C ASP A 671 -18.71 12.30 -13.49
N PHE A 672 -18.76 12.99 -12.34
CA PHE A 672 -18.88 12.39 -11.04
C PHE A 672 -19.54 13.34 -10.01
N ASP A 673 -20.26 12.76 -9.06
CA ASP A 673 -20.71 13.43 -7.83
C ASP A 673 -20.85 12.41 -6.70
N PHE A 674 -20.35 12.74 -5.51
CA PHE A 674 -20.38 11.84 -4.34
C PHE A 674 -21.77 11.36 -3.95
N LYS A 675 -22.79 12.22 -4.06
CA LYS A 675 -24.16 11.86 -3.66
C LYS A 675 -24.86 10.97 -4.68
N ILE A 676 -24.50 11.12 -5.96
CA ILE A 676 -25.05 10.29 -7.05
C ILE A 676 -24.43 8.90 -7.06
N PHE A 677 -23.10 8.81 -6.87
CA PHE A 677 -22.37 7.54 -6.93
C PHE A 677 -22.34 6.77 -5.60
N PHE A 678 -22.59 7.45 -4.48
CA PHE A 678 -22.57 6.81 -3.15
C PHE A 678 -23.84 7.16 -2.35
N PRO A 679 -25.03 6.89 -2.90
CA PRO A 679 -26.31 7.33 -2.32
C PRO A 679 -26.53 6.80 -0.90
N ALA A 680 -26.11 5.57 -0.60
CA ALA A 680 -26.25 4.96 0.71
C ALA A 680 -25.56 5.76 1.84
N VAL A 681 -24.39 6.37 1.56
CA VAL A 681 -23.62 7.17 2.52
C VAL A 681 -24.29 8.50 2.82
N PHE A 682 -24.94 9.09 1.82
CA PHE A 682 -25.58 10.43 1.93
C PHE A 682 -27.07 10.37 2.25
N ARG A 683 -27.60 9.19 2.59
CA ARG A 683 -28.96 9.04 3.13
C ARG A 683 -29.08 9.92 4.38
N ASN A 684 -30.17 10.67 4.51
CA ASN A 684 -30.43 11.57 5.63
C ASN A 684 -29.37 12.67 5.86
N GLU A 685 -28.74 13.16 4.80
CA GLU A 685 -27.72 14.22 4.87
C GLU A 685 -26.50 13.85 5.74
N SER A 686 -26.22 12.55 5.88
CA SER A 686 -25.05 12.05 6.62
C SER A 686 -23.74 12.34 5.87
N GLY A 687 -22.87 11.42 5.67
CA GLY A 687 -21.56 11.52 5.02
C GLY A 687 -20.64 10.45 5.57
N PHE A 688 -19.39 10.48 5.16
CA PHE A 688 -18.38 9.51 5.60
C PHE A 688 -17.95 9.72 7.05
N ASP A 689 -17.63 8.64 7.74
CA ASP A 689 -17.00 8.68 9.07
C ASP A 689 -15.55 9.14 9.00
N ILE A 690 -14.82 8.60 8.00
CA ILE A 690 -13.41 8.89 7.77
C ILE A 690 -13.19 9.27 6.30
N VAL A 691 -12.48 10.37 6.07
CA VAL A 691 -11.95 10.75 4.76
C VAL A 691 -10.44 10.82 4.87
N ILE A 692 -9.75 9.95 4.14
CA ILE A 692 -8.29 9.81 4.22
C ILE A 692 -7.69 9.83 2.82
N ALA A 693 -6.62 10.60 2.59
CA ALA A 693 -6.00 10.69 1.26
C ALA A 693 -4.57 11.25 1.28
N ASN A 694 -3.91 11.02 0.15
CA ASN A 694 -2.79 11.81 -0.34
C ASN A 694 -3.20 12.51 -1.65
N PRO A 695 -3.87 13.68 -1.59
CA PRO A 695 -4.34 14.36 -2.79
C PRO A 695 -3.17 14.89 -3.64
N PRO A 696 -3.36 15.12 -4.94
CA PRO A 696 -2.31 15.58 -5.84
C PRO A 696 -1.75 16.96 -5.46
N TYR A 697 -0.45 17.22 -5.72
CA TYR A 697 0.23 18.49 -5.47
C TYR A 697 0.47 19.22 -6.80
N ILE A 698 -0.54 19.94 -7.27
CA ILE A 698 -0.53 20.65 -8.54
C ILE A 698 -0.95 22.10 -8.35
N GLN A 699 -0.11 23.04 -8.76
CA GLN A 699 -0.46 24.46 -8.68
C GLN A 699 -1.58 24.80 -9.66
N LEU A 700 -2.63 25.46 -9.19
CA LEU A 700 -3.83 25.82 -9.97
C LEU A 700 -3.50 26.74 -11.17
N GLN A 701 -2.45 27.55 -11.08
CA GLN A 701 -2.02 28.45 -12.16
C GLN A 701 -1.22 27.77 -13.28
N LYS A 702 -0.88 26.49 -13.15
CA LYS A 702 -0.15 25.73 -14.16
C LYS A 702 -0.97 25.63 -15.46
N ASP A 703 -0.32 25.38 -16.58
CA ASP A 703 -0.94 25.23 -17.91
C ASP A 703 -1.86 26.41 -18.32
N GLY A 704 -1.38 27.63 -18.08
CA GLY A 704 -2.15 28.84 -18.37
C GLY A 704 -3.36 29.04 -17.46
N GLY A 705 -3.41 28.35 -16.31
CA GLY A 705 -4.47 28.46 -15.32
C GLY A 705 -5.78 27.76 -15.72
N LYS A 706 -5.70 26.71 -16.51
CA LYS A 706 -6.87 25.89 -16.89
C LYS A 706 -7.60 25.33 -15.67
N LEU A 707 -6.86 24.73 -14.73
CA LEU A 707 -7.40 24.21 -13.47
C LEU A 707 -8.01 25.32 -12.60
N ALA A 708 -7.34 26.49 -12.51
CA ALA A 708 -7.89 27.62 -11.77
C ALA A 708 -9.23 28.09 -12.34
N LYS A 709 -9.36 28.13 -13.69
CA LYS A 709 -10.63 28.50 -14.33
C LYS A 709 -11.73 27.48 -14.05
N LEU A 710 -11.40 26.18 -14.14
CA LEU A 710 -12.35 25.09 -13.91
C LEU A 710 -12.92 25.15 -12.48
N TYR A 711 -12.05 25.18 -11.47
CA TYR A 711 -12.49 25.10 -10.07
C TYR A 711 -12.95 26.43 -9.49
N GLN A 712 -12.69 27.56 -10.11
CA GLN A 712 -13.22 28.87 -9.68
C GLN A 712 -14.76 28.88 -9.67
N SER A 713 -15.41 28.16 -10.58
CA SER A 713 -16.87 28.03 -10.65
C SER A 713 -17.48 27.27 -9.47
N GLN A 714 -16.70 26.41 -8.81
CA GLN A 714 -17.14 25.60 -7.66
C GLN A 714 -17.25 26.38 -6.35
N ARG A 715 -16.79 27.64 -6.34
CA ARG A 715 -16.89 28.57 -5.20
C ARG A 715 -16.26 28.04 -3.90
N PHE A 716 -15.18 27.26 -3.99
CA PHE A 716 -14.44 26.86 -2.79
C PHE A 716 -13.93 28.08 -2.01
N GLU A 717 -14.16 28.11 -0.71
CA GLU A 717 -13.66 29.16 0.17
C GLU A 717 -12.13 29.17 0.26
N THR A 718 -11.53 27.97 0.17
CA THR A 718 -10.07 27.79 0.20
C THR A 718 -9.40 28.11 -1.15
N PHE A 719 -10.17 28.45 -2.18
CA PHE A 719 -9.64 28.74 -3.51
C PHE A 719 -8.73 29.96 -3.51
N ALA A 720 -7.50 29.75 -3.97
CA ALA A 720 -6.54 30.81 -4.29
C ALA A 720 -5.94 30.50 -5.67
N ARG A 721 -5.96 31.46 -6.60
CA ARG A 721 -5.50 31.25 -7.98
C ARG A 721 -4.03 30.78 -8.06
N THR A 722 -3.20 31.23 -7.12
CA THR A 722 -1.78 30.87 -7.01
C THR A 722 -1.58 29.67 -6.06
N GLY A 723 -2.69 29.09 -5.54
CA GLY A 723 -2.67 27.99 -4.60
C GLY A 723 -2.44 26.65 -5.25
N ASP A 724 -2.45 25.64 -4.41
CA ASP A 724 -2.31 24.24 -4.80
C ASP A 724 -3.66 23.53 -4.72
N ILE A 725 -3.89 22.55 -5.59
CA ILE A 725 -5.16 21.84 -5.70
C ILE A 725 -5.55 21.12 -4.40
N TYR A 726 -4.58 20.64 -3.61
CA TYR A 726 -4.87 19.97 -2.33
C TYR A 726 -5.63 20.88 -1.33
N CYS A 727 -5.51 22.20 -1.46
CA CYS A 727 -6.32 23.12 -0.63
C CYS A 727 -7.82 22.92 -0.86
N LEU A 728 -8.21 22.63 -2.11
CA LEU A 728 -9.62 22.35 -2.47
C LEU A 728 -10.03 20.96 -1.97
N PHE A 729 -9.11 19.98 -2.01
CA PHE A 729 -9.36 18.64 -1.48
C PHE A 729 -9.63 18.65 0.03
N TYR A 730 -8.95 19.51 0.80
CA TYR A 730 -9.24 19.68 2.22
C TYR A 730 -10.68 20.17 2.46
N GLU A 731 -11.12 21.15 1.70
CA GLU A 731 -12.49 21.65 1.81
C GLU A 731 -13.51 20.60 1.37
N LYS A 732 -13.28 19.95 0.22
CA LYS A 732 -14.15 18.89 -0.27
C LYS A 732 -14.22 17.72 0.72
N GLY A 733 -13.09 17.27 1.26
CA GLY A 733 -13.03 16.21 2.25
C GLY A 733 -13.88 16.53 3.50
N LEU A 734 -13.78 17.76 4.02
CA LEU A 734 -14.60 18.20 5.14
C LEU A 734 -16.08 18.36 4.75
N GLN A 735 -16.40 18.69 3.49
CA GLN A 735 -17.80 18.78 3.02
C GLN A 735 -18.46 17.38 2.99
N ILE A 736 -17.77 16.35 2.52
CA ILE A 736 -18.32 14.98 2.39
C ILE A 736 -18.32 14.18 3.70
N LEU A 737 -17.67 14.65 4.76
CA LEU A 737 -17.74 14.04 6.10
C LEU A 737 -19.08 14.23 6.76
N LYS A 738 -19.53 13.26 7.56
CA LYS A 738 -20.60 13.45 8.53
C LYS A 738 -20.18 14.40 9.66
N GLN A 739 -21.12 14.92 10.42
CA GLN A 739 -20.81 15.69 11.63
C GLN A 739 -20.14 14.79 12.70
N GLY A 740 -18.97 15.23 13.18
CA GLY A 740 -18.12 14.46 14.08
C GLY A 740 -17.14 13.53 13.37
N GLY A 741 -17.25 13.35 12.05
CA GLY A 741 -16.32 12.56 11.25
C GLY A 741 -14.91 13.15 11.17
N HIS A 742 -13.94 12.37 10.69
CA HIS A 742 -12.52 12.69 10.73
C HIS A 742 -11.89 12.71 9.33
N LEU A 743 -11.15 13.78 9.05
CA LEU A 743 -10.30 13.90 7.87
C LEU A 743 -8.85 13.67 8.28
N CYS A 744 -8.12 12.81 7.56
CA CYS A 744 -6.70 12.59 7.75
C CYS A 744 -5.96 12.64 6.40
N PHE A 745 -5.28 13.74 6.12
CA PHE A 745 -4.57 13.95 4.87
C PHE A 745 -3.07 14.13 5.06
N ILE A 746 -2.30 13.59 4.10
CA ILE A 746 -0.90 13.94 3.91
C ILE A 746 -0.79 14.88 2.71
N THR A 747 -0.14 16.04 2.90
CA THR A 747 0.04 17.04 1.84
C THR A 747 1.37 17.76 1.98
N SER A 748 1.69 18.65 1.02
CA SER A 748 2.80 19.59 1.22
C SER A 748 2.54 20.50 2.42
N ASN A 749 3.56 20.74 3.24
CA ASN A 749 3.48 21.63 4.42
C ASN A 749 3.49 23.13 4.07
N LYS A 750 3.63 23.49 2.79
CA LYS A 750 3.75 24.90 2.34
C LYS A 750 2.55 25.76 2.74
N TRP A 751 1.34 25.20 2.78
CA TRP A 751 0.12 25.91 3.18
C TRP A 751 0.22 26.49 4.60
N MET A 752 1.05 25.90 5.47
CA MET A 752 1.22 26.38 6.83
C MET A 752 1.85 27.79 6.88
N ARG A 753 2.66 28.15 5.90
CA ARG A 753 3.45 29.38 5.88
C ARG A 753 3.20 30.27 4.66
N ALA A 754 2.88 29.69 3.50
CA ALA A 754 2.69 30.43 2.26
C ALA A 754 1.44 31.33 2.28
N GLY A 755 1.49 32.43 1.52
CA GLY A 755 0.37 33.37 1.42
C GLY A 755 -0.91 32.75 0.87
N TYR A 756 -0.79 31.84 -0.12
CA TYR A 756 -1.98 31.15 -0.67
C TYR A 756 -2.67 30.24 0.37
N GLY A 757 -1.94 29.81 1.41
CA GLY A 757 -2.49 28.98 2.48
C GLY A 757 -3.34 29.74 3.51
N GLU A 758 -3.38 31.07 3.48
CA GLU A 758 -4.13 31.89 4.44
C GLU A 758 -5.60 31.52 4.48
N LYS A 759 -6.26 31.37 3.31
CA LYS A 759 -7.66 30.96 3.23
C LYS A 759 -7.89 29.58 3.82
N LEU A 760 -6.99 28.62 3.58
CA LEU A 760 -7.07 27.28 4.13
C LEU A 760 -6.87 27.29 5.66
N ARG A 761 -5.87 28.05 6.18
CA ARG A 761 -5.69 28.20 7.63
C ARG A 761 -6.89 28.81 8.30
N ASN A 762 -7.47 29.84 7.69
CA ASN A 762 -8.73 30.45 8.18
C ASN A 762 -9.90 29.44 8.15
N PHE A 763 -9.98 28.64 7.08
CA PHE A 763 -11.00 27.60 6.98
C PHE A 763 -10.88 26.57 8.12
N PHE A 764 -9.67 26.11 8.43
CA PHE A 764 -9.43 25.16 9.52
C PHE A 764 -9.77 25.68 10.91
N THR A 765 -9.75 26.99 11.14
CA THR A 765 -10.14 27.56 12.44
C THR A 765 -11.59 27.24 12.84
N ARG A 766 -12.43 26.82 11.92
CA ARG A 766 -13.84 26.46 12.16
C ARG A 766 -14.05 24.99 12.56
N PHE A 767 -13.00 24.18 12.49
CA PHE A 767 -13.03 22.76 12.78
C PHE A 767 -12.17 22.42 14.00
N ASN A 768 -12.03 21.14 14.33
CA ASN A 768 -11.28 20.68 15.48
C ASN A 768 -10.07 19.81 15.05
N PRO A 769 -8.94 20.42 14.64
CA PRO A 769 -7.72 19.67 14.37
C PRO A 769 -7.22 18.98 15.65
N LYS A 770 -6.84 17.70 15.52
CA LYS A 770 -6.38 16.84 16.63
C LYS A 770 -4.90 16.58 16.57
N LEU A 771 -4.36 16.41 15.36
CA LEU A 771 -2.98 16.02 15.15
C LEU A 771 -2.39 16.77 13.96
N LEU A 772 -1.15 17.26 14.10
CA LEU A 772 -0.36 17.87 13.04
C LEU A 772 1.09 17.40 13.13
N ILE A 773 1.55 16.69 12.11
CA ILE A 773 2.92 16.19 12.04
C ILE A 773 3.60 16.81 10.82
N ASP A 774 4.56 17.66 11.05
CA ASP A 774 5.44 18.16 10.00
C ASP A 774 6.56 17.15 9.78
N LEU A 775 6.43 16.37 8.72
CA LEU A 775 7.34 15.26 8.38
C LEU A 775 8.65 15.78 7.77
N GLY A 776 8.65 17.02 7.28
CA GLY A 776 9.80 17.58 6.56
C GLY A 776 10.07 16.92 5.20
N PRO A 777 11.31 17.02 4.69
CA PRO A 777 11.71 16.44 3.40
C PRO A 777 12.02 14.93 3.50
N GLY A 778 11.97 14.24 2.36
CA GLY A 778 12.50 12.88 2.22
C GLY A 778 11.50 11.74 2.41
N ILE A 779 10.23 12.02 2.69
CA ILE A 779 9.16 11.00 2.77
C ILE A 779 8.94 10.33 1.42
N PHE A 780 8.90 11.10 0.36
CA PHE A 780 8.75 10.58 -1.00
C PHE A 780 10.13 10.47 -1.65
N ALA A 781 10.59 9.24 -1.90
CA ALA A 781 11.94 8.92 -2.38
C ALA A 781 12.42 9.73 -3.61
N ASN A 782 11.48 10.28 -4.39
CA ASN A 782 11.76 10.98 -5.65
C ASN A 782 11.23 12.42 -5.68
N ALA A 783 10.87 13.01 -4.53
CA ALA A 783 10.34 14.37 -4.47
C ALA A 783 11.04 15.24 -3.42
N THR A 784 11.31 16.49 -3.79
CA THR A 784 11.83 17.54 -2.89
C THR A 784 10.70 18.32 -2.23
N VAL A 785 9.64 17.63 -1.80
CA VAL A 785 8.49 18.26 -1.17
C VAL A 785 8.49 17.94 0.31
N ASP A 786 8.49 18.98 1.12
CA ASP A 786 8.26 18.86 2.55
C ASP A 786 6.79 18.58 2.79
N THR A 787 6.48 17.57 3.59
CA THR A 787 5.12 17.11 3.80
C THR A 787 4.67 17.19 5.24
N ASN A 788 3.35 17.19 5.43
CA ASN A 788 2.73 17.11 6.74
C ASN A 788 1.53 16.15 6.72
N ILE A 789 1.25 15.55 7.87
CA ILE A 789 0.00 14.86 8.15
C ILE A 789 -0.84 15.77 9.05
N ILE A 790 -2.12 15.96 8.70
CA ILE A 790 -3.07 16.62 9.57
C ILE A 790 -4.33 15.76 9.73
N LEU A 791 -4.78 15.62 10.99
CA LEU A 791 -6.05 14.98 11.34
C LEU A 791 -7.00 16.02 11.93
N ILE A 792 -8.19 16.15 11.30
CA ILE A 792 -9.18 17.16 11.65
C ILE A 792 -10.54 16.49 11.89
N GLN A 793 -11.17 16.78 13.02
CA GLN A 793 -12.55 16.40 13.27
C GLN A 793 -13.51 17.48 12.77
N LYS A 794 -14.54 17.11 12.02
CA LYS A 794 -15.64 18.01 11.66
C LYS A 794 -16.52 18.28 12.88
N SER A 795 -16.50 19.52 13.37
CA SER A 795 -17.23 19.91 14.57
C SER A 795 -18.74 19.67 14.44
N ARG A 796 -19.40 19.25 15.53
CA ARG A 796 -20.86 19.11 15.57
C ARG A 796 -21.53 20.50 15.71
N PRO A 797 -22.67 20.74 15.06
CA PRO A 797 -23.45 21.97 15.29
C PRO A 797 -23.81 22.09 16.77
N GLY A 798 -23.63 23.28 17.36
CA GLY A 798 -23.97 23.54 18.75
C GLY A 798 -22.97 23.04 19.79
N SER A 799 -21.84 22.46 19.42
CA SER A 799 -20.74 22.29 20.34
C SER A 799 -20.13 23.66 20.62
N ASP A 800 -20.32 24.19 21.83
CA ASP A 800 -19.72 25.43 22.27
C ASP A 800 -18.21 25.39 22.12
N ARG A 801 -17.67 26.04 21.09
CA ARG A 801 -16.22 26.20 20.87
C ARG A 801 -15.51 26.86 22.07
N GLU A 802 -16.23 27.66 22.82
CA GLU A 802 -15.70 28.35 24.00
C GLU A 802 -15.48 27.42 25.22
N LYS A 803 -16.06 26.19 25.21
CA LYS A 803 -15.98 25.25 26.33
C LYS A 803 -15.15 23.99 26.08
N THR A 804 -14.82 23.66 24.83
CA THR A 804 -13.89 22.57 24.55
C THR A 804 -12.46 23.10 24.52
N ASN A 805 -11.63 22.67 25.47
CA ASN A 805 -10.18 22.86 25.41
C ASN A 805 -9.69 22.32 24.08
N PHE A 806 -9.50 23.22 23.11
CA PHE A 806 -8.90 22.91 21.83
C PHE A 806 -7.45 22.47 22.07
N GLN A 807 -7.10 21.27 21.71
CA GLN A 807 -5.75 20.73 21.89
C GLN A 807 -5.29 20.05 20.60
N LEU A 808 -4.61 20.81 19.75
CA LEU A 808 -3.89 20.25 18.60
C LEU A 808 -2.52 19.76 19.05
N ARG A 809 -2.30 18.46 19.06
CA ARG A 809 -0.96 17.91 19.26
C ARG A 809 -0.15 18.07 17.97
N ALA A 810 1.01 18.68 18.04
CA ALA A 810 1.85 18.94 16.88
C ALA A 810 3.32 18.59 17.13
N VAL A 811 4.01 18.14 16.07
CA VAL A 811 5.47 17.88 16.10
C VAL A 811 6.08 18.15 14.73
N THR A 812 7.31 18.64 14.72
CA THR A 812 8.17 18.67 13.52
C THR A 812 9.24 17.59 13.69
N LEU A 813 9.30 16.65 12.74
CA LEU A 813 10.27 15.55 12.78
C LEU A 813 11.67 16.02 12.37
N THR A 814 12.69 15.40 12.95
CA THR A 814 14.08 15.58 12.54
C THR A 814 14.41 14.67 11.34
N LYS A 815 15.36 15.09 10.52
CA LYS A 815 15.66 14.52 9.18
C LYS A 815 16.05 13.04 9.11
N ASP A 816 16.34 12.38 10.24
CA ASP A 816 17.10 11.14 10.20
C ASP A 816 16.27 9.86 10.31
N ASN A 817 14.95 9.93 10.57
CA ASN A 817 14.14 8.72 10.66
C ASN A 817 12.64 9.01 10.51
N HIS A 818 11.98 8.35 9.55
CA HIS A 818 10.58 8.59 9.21
C HIS A 818 9.68 7.35 9.40
N GLY A 819 10.15 6.32 10.11
CA GLY A 819 9.34 5.15 10.43
C GLY A 819 8.21 5.47 11.42
N GLU A 820 7.14 4.68 11.41
CA GLU A 820 5.97 4.84 12.29
C GLU A 820 6.35 4.95 13.78
N ILE A 821 7.22 4.05 14.24
CA ILE A 821 7.70 4.04 15.64
C ILE A 821 8.42 5.34 15.98
N GLU A 822 9.15 5.88 15.04
CA GLU A 822 9.87 7.14 15.20
C GLU A 822 8.92 8.34 15.25
N ILE A 823 7.85 8.33 14.44
CA ILE A 823 6.80 9.37 14.49
C ILE A 823 6.15 9.39 15.87
N GLU A 824 5.72 8.23 16.39
CA GLU A 824 5.11 8.13 17.72
C GLU A 824 6.08 8.57 18.83
N ARG A 825 7.34 8.14 18.74
CA ARG A 825 8.37 8.52 19.70
C ARG A 825 8.59 10.02 19.72
N GLN A 826 8.81 10.67 18.56
CA GLN A 826 9.05 12.11 18.49
C GLN A 826 7.80 12.91 18.88
N LEU A 827 6.61 12.46 18.53
CA LEU A 827 5.36 13.07 18.99
C LEU A 827 5.24 13.01 20.53
N TYR A 828 5.69 11.93 21.13
CA TYR A 828 5.68 11.77 22.56
C TYR A 828 6.75 12.61 23.26
N GLU A 829 7.99 12.60 22.77
CA GLU A 829 9.15 13.29 23.39
C GLU A 829 9.15 14.79 23.16
N ARG A 830 8.73 15.24 21.95
CA ARG A 830 8.89 16.61 21.47
C ARG A 830 7.58 17.27 21.05
N GLY A 831 6.47 16.51 21.10
CA GLY A 831 5.16 17.02 20.71
C GLY A 831 4.74 18.20 21.59
N VAL A 832 4.18 19.21 20.94
CA VAL A 832 3.65 20.43 21.59
C VAL A 832 2.13 20.45 21.44
N VAL A 833 1.45 21.12 22.35
CA VAL A 833 0.01 21.40 22.25
C VAL A 833 -0.15 22.84 21.78
N LEU A 834 -0.86 22.98 20.65
CA LEU A 834 -1.27 24.28 20.14
C LEU A 834 -2.72 24.53 20.58
N ASP A 835 -2.95 25.60 21.33
CA ASP A 835 -4.25 25.95 21.89
C ASP A 835 -4.97 27.07 21.11
N LYS A 836 -4.27 27.71 20.18
CA LYS A 836 -4.81 28.77 19.32
C LYS A 836 -4.39 28.57 17.88
N LEU A 837 -5.36 28.60 16.97
CA LEU A 837 -5.15 28.59 15.53
C LEU A 837 -5.74 29.89 14.94
N THR A 838 -4.94 30.54 14.11
CA THR A 838 -5.30 31.75 13.38
C THR A 838 -5.13 31.56 11.87
N HIS A 839 -5.52 32.55 11.10
CA HIS A 839 -5.24 32.60 9.67
C HIS A 839 -3.76 32.89 9.35
N ASP A 840 -2.99 33.35 10.36
CA ASP A 840 -1.54 33.58 10.22
C ASP A 840 -0.78 32.27 10.02
N ALA A 841 0.51 32.39 9.71
CA ALA A 841 1.38 31.21 9.54
C ALA A 841 1.42 30.37 10.83
N TRP A 842 1.20 29.05 10.66
CA TRP A 842 1.25 28.13 11.79
C TRP A 842 2.70 27.78 12.11
N PHE A 843 3.03 27.87 13.38
CA PHE A 843 4.36 27.58 13.90
C PHE A 843 4.29 26.45 14.93
N ILE A 844 5.00 25.37 14.67
CA ILE A 844 5.15 24.24 15.59
C ILE A 844 6.42 24.46 16.38
N GLY A 845 6.30 24.98 17.60
CA GLY A 845 7.43 25.25 18.48
C GLY A 845 7.11 24.97 19.93
N SER A 846 8.13 24.77 20.74
CA SER A 846 7.97 24.60 22.19
C SER A 846 7.27 25.80 22.82
N GLY A 847 6.68 25.62 23.99
CA GLY A 847 6.04 26.76 24.72
C GLY A 847 6.99 27.92 24.97
N ALA A 848 8.30 27.67 25.07
CA ALA A 848 9.31 28.74 25.20
C ALA A 848 9.47 29.50 23.87
N GLU A 849 9.56 28.79 22.75
CA GLU A 849 9.66 29.38 21.41
C GLU A 849 8.39 30.12 21.02
N GLN A 850 7.20 29.62 21.39
CA GLN A 850 5.93 30.30 21.17
C GLN A 850 5.88 31.63 21.96
N ARG A 851 6.22 31.61 23.26
CA ARG A 851 6.31 32.85 24.08
C ARG A 851 7.34 33.84 23.53
N LEU A 852 8.46 33.35 23.00
CA LEU A 852 9.47 34.20 22.36
C LEU A 852 8.90 34.84 21.09
N LYS A 853 8.21 34.04 20.23
CA LYS A 853 7.54 34.57 19.04
C LYS A 853 6.50 35.63 19.41
N GLU A 854 5.63 35.36 20.36
CA GLU A 854 4.60 36.31 20.83
C GLU A 854 5.25 37.61 21.38
N LYS A 855 6.35 37.49 22.10
CA LYS A 855 7.10 38.64 22.58
C LYS A 855 7.67 39.47 21.45
N ILE A 856 8.26 38.81 20.42
CA ILE A 856 8.79 39.48 19.23
C ILE A 856 7.66 40.22 18.48
N GLU A 857 6.55 39.56 18.26
CA GLU A 857 5.39 40.13 17.54
C GLU A 857 4.73 41.30 18.29
N ARG A 858 4.68 41.23 19.61
CA ARG A 858 4.13 42.29 20.44
C ARG A 858 5.00 43.54 20.48
N ILE A 859 6.34 43.39 20.48
CA ILE A 859 7.29 44.48 20.62
C ILE A 859 7.75 44.98 19.26
N GLY A 860 7.90 44.07 18.31
CA GLY A 860 8.40 44.36 16.97
C GLY A 860 7.35 45.05 16.09
N LYS A 861 7.80 45.91 15.19
CA LYS A 861 6.98 46.40 14.08
C LYS A 861 7.15 45.49 12.88
N PRO A 862 6.06 44.88 12.34
CA PRO A 862 6.14 43.99 11.17
C PRO A 862 6.82 44.70 9.97
N LEU A 863 7.69 44.02 9.26
CA LEU A 863 8.45 44.62 8.16
C LEU A 863 7.53 45.20 7.06
N LYS A 864 6.35 44.60 6.86
CA LYS A 864 5.31 45.12 5.95
C LYS A 864 4.77 46.49 6.30
N ASP A 865 4.89 46.90 7.58
CA ASP A 865 4.40 48.18 8.10
C ASP A 865 5.52 49.27 8.13
N TRP A 866 6.70 48.93 7.59
CA TRP A 866 7.80 49.86 7.39
C TRP A 866 7.69 50.52 6.02
N ASP A 867 8.19 51.72 5.88
CA ASP A 867 8.29 52.39 4.58
C ASP A 867 9.45 51.80 3.76
N VAL A 868 9.29 50.51 3.37
CA VAL A 868 10.27 49.76 2.60
C VAL A 868 9.61 48.99 1.48
N ASN A 869 10.25 48.97 0.33
CA ASN A 869 9.87 48.12 -0.78
C ASN A 869 10.79 46.88 -0.82
N ILE A 870 10.19 45.70 -0.78
CA ILE A 870 10.90 44.44 -0.86
C ILE A 870 10.79 43.90 -2.30
N TYR A 871 11.90 43.92 -3.00
CA TYR A 871 11.98 43.40 -4.38
C TYR A 871 12.58 41.99 -4.36
N TYR A 872 12.17 41.17 -5.27
CA TYR A 872 12.88 39.94 -5.55
C TYR A 872 14.25 40.28 -6.12
N GLY A 873 15.27 39.57 -5.65
CA GLY A 873 16.58 39.58 -6.32
C GLY A 873 16.50 38.96 -7.74
N ILE A 874 17.63 38.97 -8.43
CA ILE A 874 17.71 38.34 -9.75
C ILE A 874 17.31 36.86 -9.64
N LYS A 875 16.22 36.45 -10.32
CA LYS A 875 15.89 35.05 -10.46
C LYS A 875 16.82 34.42 -11.50
N THR A 876 17.83 33.72 -11.01
CA THR A 876 18.70 32.91 -11.86
C THR A 876 17.98 31.58 -12.19
N GLY A 877 17.89 31.22 -13.48
CA GLY A 877 17.35 29.92 -13.90
C GLY A 877 18.22 28.73 -13.47
N LEU A 878 19.51 29.00 -13.19
CA LEU A 878 20.48 28.02 -12.73
C LEU A 878 21.46 28.70 -11.77
N ASN A 879 21.28 28.54 -10.49
CA ASN A 879 22.16 29.17 -9.46
C ASN A 879 23.63 28.80 -9.63
N GLU A 880 23.91 27.56 -10.03
CA GLU A 880 25.29 27.06 -10.23
C GLU A 880 26.05 27.83 -11.32
N ALA A 881 25.35 28.43 -12.27
CA ALA A 881 25.95 29.28 -13.28
C ALA A 881 26.40 30.68 -12.75
N PHE A 882 25.89 31.08 -11.58
CA PHE A 882 26.12 32.40 -10.98
C PHE A 882 26.92 32.33 -9.71
N ILE A 883 27.14 31.13 -9.14
CA ILE A 883 27.99 30.90 -7.97
C ILE A 883 29.37 30.50 -8.48
N ILE A 884 30.37 31.36 -8.25
CA ILE A 884 31.75 31.08 -8.63
C ILE A 884 32.60 30.89 -7.37
N THR A 885 33.71 30.16 -7.49
CA THR A 885 34.68 30.01 -6.41
C THR A 885 35.42 31.32 -6.18
N THR A 886 36.06 31.48 -5.01
CA THR A 886 36.86 32.64 -4.68
C THR A 886 38.01 32.81 -5.67
N GLU A 887 38.64 31.72 -6.12
CA GLU A 887 39.69 31.73 -7.13
C GLU A 887 39.17 32.27 -8.47
N LYS A 888 38.02 31.81 -8.92
CA LYS A 888 37.38 32.25 -10.19
C LYS A 888 36.96 33.73 -10.10
N ARG A 889 36.43 34.17 -8.95
CA ARG A 889 36.11 35.56 -8.68
C ARG A 889 37.38 36.44 -8.80
N ASN A 890 38.48 36.04 -8.18
CA ASN A 890 39.74 36.80 -8.21
C ASN A 890 40.36 36.82 -9.61
N GLU A 891 40.24 35.73 -10.39
CA GLU A 891 40.64 35.69 -11.79
C GLU A 891 39.83 36.69 -12.63
N ILE A 892 38.52 36.75 -12.44
CA ILE A 892 37.64 37.70 -13.14
C ILE A 892 38.03 39.14 -12.77
N LEU A 893 38.18 39.44 -11.47
CA LEU A 893 38.56 40.78 -11.00
C LEU A 893 39.94 41.22 -11.51
N ALA A 894 40.89 40.28 -11.62
CA ALA A 894 42.20 40.57 -12.17
C ALA A 894 42.20 40.94 -13.68
N ASN A 895 41.16 40.51 -14.38
CA ASN A 895 40.98 40.75 -15.83
C ASN A 895 39.90 41.80 -16.14
N CYS A 896 39.19 42.34 -15.13
CA CYS A 896 38.24 43.44 -15.30
C CYS A 896 38.97 44.72 -15.70
N LYS A 897 38.38 45.50 -16.59
CA LYS A 897 38.76 46.88 -16.91
C LYS A 897 37.98 47.81 -15.99
N ASP A 898 38.46 49.02 -15.73
CA ASP A 898 37.80 50.04 -14.90
C ASP A 898 36.35 50.35 -15.28
N GLU A 899 35.92 49.97 -16.50
CA GLU A 899 34.57 50.12 -17.02
C GLU A 899 33.65 48.93 -16.63
N ASP A 900 34.19 47.84 -16.09
CA ASP A 900 33.50 46.59 -15.77
C ASP A 900 33.29 46.43 -14.24
N GLU A 901 33.83 47.28 -13.39
CA GLU A 901 33.59 47.39 -11.95
C GLU A 901 32.20 47.99 -11.66
#